data_2fc739544649c686d0d4eaa55370ba4a
#
_entry.id   2fc739544649c686d0d4eaa55370ba4a
#
_cell.length_a   1.000
_cell.length_b   1.000
_cell.length_c   1.000
_cell.angle_alpha   90.00
_cell.angle_beta   90.00
_cell.angle_gamma   90.00
#
_symmetry.space_group_name_H-M   'P 1'
#
loop_
_entity.id
_entity.type
_entity.pdbx_description
1 polymer ?
#
loop_
_entity_poly.entity_id
_entity_poly.type
_entity_poly.pdbx_seq_one_letter_code
_entity_poly.pdbx_strand_id
1 'polypeptide(L)'
;MKQAFNKPELLAPAGSLESFFAAIEKGADAVYAGLQDFSARARARNFSLKQMERMLAYAHAHQRRIYITLNTLVKEKELPQLVETLAALAGMRVDGIILQDLAVARLIRNHFPSIPLHASTQLTIHNTPGLKMLERLGFQRAVLARELALDEIAAIAAATPVEIECFVHGALCFSISGQCFFSSLLGGHSGNRGRCAQPCRRLYSHRGKEGHYFSTSDLSAIDLLPDLIKAGVKSLKIEGRMKSAEYVASVVEAYRTVLDAPEGSQKQALSSAKEILKYSFGRTPTKGFLGSQQPDDIANPWQKGGTGRYIGQIRSIKGKRLTFETRDALHVGDRLRAQPRSDMAGQAWTVRELFLHNRKTMEAKAGSVVDVETPFSFSVGDSIYKVSSREAFTLSDSACQRRLEAVPGDKLDCRLKMALVRNSAADPATLQIQAEVSGSQYEFSFPLGVLEAARNNTMQAVLTGQFSKCGETPFRLETLEAPDFPAVLIPMALFKELRRSFYQQLGEAVFSGFAKQLAVARQAALKDVEAVRGAGQIPASKESLTVLIDQPKEWRFPLANGADSTLLPLSKAAIHQLPATVPRMRGSEEQIIWQLPFMLFDRDLPLYRDTIRQLHSAGFRRFEAANLSHFELLRGLEGVQISTWHRCFSLNSQALAAWSELGAESATLYIEDDSANLAELLKSGLKIQRRMVAYAPLPVMTTKIRLKDVHGNVPLHSDRGEAYIVTTRDGLQTISSATPFSLTARHAELRRLGCGSFLIDLRQAPRESWNEIIAAYRANRPIAGTTEFNYAAELI
;
A
#
# COMPACT_ATOMS: atom_id res chain seq x y z
N MET A 1 23.92 -21.16 -23.00
CA MET A 1 23.80 -19.76 -22.57
C MET A 1 23.22 -19.75 -21.15
N LYS A 2 24.04 -19.41 -20.12
CA LYS A 2 23.56 -19.22 -18.75
C LYS A 2 22.64 -18.00 -18.77
N GLN A 3 21.34 -18.15 -18.49
CA GLN A 3 20.45 -17.05 -18.26
C GLN A 3 21.06 -16.18 -17.15
N ALA A 4 21.44 -14.96 -17.47
CA ALA A 4 21.77 -13.97 -16.45
C ALA A 4 20.53 -13.83 -15.57
N PHE A 5 20.63 -14.25 -14.32
CA PHE A 5 19.58 -14.04 -13.32
C PHE A 5 19.36 -12.53 -13.21
N ASN A 6 18.24 -12.07 -13.73
CA ASN A 6 17.87 -10.67 -13.63
C ASN A 6 17.60 -10.39 -12.14
N LYS A 7 18.50 -9.62 -11.49
CA LYS A 7 18.40 -9.30 -10.08
C LYS A 7 17.06 -8.59 -9.81
N PRO A 8 16.34 -8.93 -8.74
CA PRO A 8 15.13 -8.21 -8.39
C PRO A 8 15.45 -6.78 -7.96
N GLU A 9 14.52 -5.89 -8.20
CA GLU A 9 14.57 -4.49 -7.74
C GLU A 9 14.58 -4.42 -6.22
N LEU A 10 15.50 -3.68 -5.62
CA LEU A 10 15.50 -3.36 -4.19
C LEU A 10 14.77 -2.05 -3.96
N LEU A 11 13.57 -2.14 -3.38
CA LEU A 11 12.67 -1.03 -3.15
C LEU A 11 12.73 -0.55 -1.70
N ALA A 12 13.26 0.67 -1.49
CA ALA A 12 13.47 1.26 -0.18
C ALA A 12 12.41 2.30 0.19
N PRO A 13 12.12 2.49 1.49
CA PRO A 13 11.19 3.50 1.97
C PRO A 13 11.84 4.89 2.04
N ALA A 14 11.08 5.95 1.67
CA ALA A 14 11.41 7.32 1.99
C ALA A 14 10.25 8.01 2.71
N GLY A 15 10.47 8.37 3.98
CA GLY A 15 9.54 9.17 4.77
C GLY A 15 10.06 10.57 5.08
N SER A 16 11.30 10.87 4.68
CA SER A 16 11.98 12.17 4.76
C SER A 16 13.03 12.27 3.68
N LEU A 17 13.54 13.48 3.40
CA LEU A 17 14.60 13.69 2.43
C LEU A 17 15.88 12.94 2.82
N GLU A 18 16.23 12.90 4.10
CA GLU A 18 17.40 12.17 4.56
C GLU A 18 17.29 10.67 4.27
N SER A 19 16.11 10.08 4.49
CA SER A 19 15.89 8.66 4.18
C SER A 19 15.84 8.40 2.67
N PHE A 20 15.41 9.37 1.87
CA PHE A 20 15.50 9.29 0.41
C PHE A 20 16.95 9.22 -0.07
N PHE A 21 17.79 10.15 0.39
CA PHE A 21 19.21 10.15 0.03
C PHE A 21 19.92 8.90 0.54
N ALA A 22 19.64 8.49 1.78
CA ALA A 22 20.19 7.27 2.36
C ALA A 22 19.88 6.04 1.49
N ALA A 23 18.64 5.93 0.99
CA ALA A 23 18.23 4.83 0.12
C ALA A 23 19.02 4.82 -1.20
N ILE A 24 19.08 5.97 -1.89
CA ILE A 24 19.76 6.08 -3.18
C ILE A 24 21.25 5.82 -3.05
N GLU A 25 21.92 6.46 -2.07
CA GLU A 25 23.38 6.32 -1.87
C GLU A 25 23.80 4.91 -1.46
N LYS A 26 22.93 4.18 -0.74
CA LYS A 26 23.20 2.80 -0.34
C LYS A 26 22.78 1.75 -1.39
N GLY A 27 22.32 2.19 -2.55
CA GLY A 27 22.11 1.34 -3.71
C GLY A 27 20.70 0.75 -3.86
N ALA A 28 19.67 1.42 -3.34
CA ALA A 28 18.30 1.10 -3.71
C ALA A 28 18.08 1.33 -5.20
N ASP A 29 17.39 0.41 -5.89
CA ASP A 29 17.01 0.54 -7.29
C ASP A 29 15.80 1.44 -7.47
N ALA A 30 14.92 1.43 -6.47
CA ALA A 30 13.74 2.28 -6.41
C ALA A 30 13.44 2.72 -4.98
N VAL A 31 12.69 3.82 -4.86
CA VAL A 31 12.23 4.35 -3.59
C VAL A 31 10.71 4.53 -3.64
N TYR A 32 10.01 4.19 -2.54
CA TYR A 32 8.60 4.52 -2.43
C TYR A 32 8.37 5.61 -1.39
N ALA A 33 7.61 6.63 -1.78
CA ALA A 33 7.38 7.84 -1.00
C ALA A 33 5.89 8.21 -0.98
N GLY A 34 5.46 8.97 0.01
CA GLY A 34 4.09 9.46 0.12
C GLY A 34 4.01 10.96 -0.03
N LEU A 35 2.90 11.43 -0.59
CA LEU A 35 2.50 12.82 -0.53
C LEU A 35 1.93 13.16 0.85
N GLN A 36 1.76 14.44 1.14
CA GLN A 36 1.11 14.91 2.37
C GLN A 36 -0.32 14.37 2.49
N ASP A 37 -1.00 14.23 1.35
CA ASP A 37 -2.34 13.66 1.25
C ASP A 37 -2.31 12.21 0.71
N PHE A 38 -3.37 11.46 0.95
CA PHE A 38 -3.64 10.10 0.44
C PHE A 38 -2.58 9.04 0.77
N SER A 39 -1.82 9.23 1.86
CA SER A 39 -0.74 8.33 2.24
C SER A 39 -1.02 7.56 3.53
N ALA A 40 -0.86 6.23 3.50
CA ALA A 40 -1.07 5.33 4.65
C ALA A 40 -0.10 5.54 5.83
N ARG A 41 0.82 6.49 5.73
CA ARG A 41 1.72 6.92 6.81
C ARG A 41 1.60 8.44 6.99
N ALA A 42 0.41 8.92 7.34
CA ALA A 42 0.13 10.35 7.53
C ALA A 42 1.05 11.04 8.57
N ARG A 43 1.60 10.28 9.53
CA ARG A 43 2.55 10.79 10.53
C ARG A 43 4.01 10.86 10.04
N ALA A 44 4.34 10.34 8.85
CA ALA A 44 5.63 10.61 8.22
C ALA A 44 5.70 12.08 7.80
N ARG A 45 6.89 12.62 7.56
CA ARG A 45 7.00 14.00 7.06
C ARG A 45 6.33 14.16 5.71
N ASN A 46 6.35 13.10 4.87
CA ASN A 46 5.82 13.08 3.50
C ASN A 46 6.32 14.28 2.68
N PHE A 47 5.93 14.36 1.43
CA PHE A 47 6.50 15.34 0.51
C PHE A 47 5.41 16.17 -0.16
N SER A 48 5.69 17.44 -0.41
CA SER A 48 4.90 18.28 -1.30
C SER A 48 5.11 17.86 -2.76
N LEU A 49 4.18 18.20 -3.65
CA LEU A 49 4.32 17.97 -5.09
C LEU A 49 5.61 18.57 -5.65
N LYS A 50 5.97 19.79 -5.21
CA LYS A 50 7.22 20.46 -5.63
C LYS A 50 8.49 19.70 -5.19
N GLN A 51 8.48 19.16 -3.96
CA GLN A 51 9.60 18.32 -3.51
C GLN A 51 9.67 17.03 -4.31
N MET A 52 8.50 16.42 -4.59
CA MET A 52 8.40 15.17 -5.35
C MET A 52 8.96 15.33 -6.78
N GLU A 53 8.64 16.42 -7.45
CA GLU A 53 9.19 16.74 -8.77
C GLU A 53 10.73 16.78 -8.75
N ARG A 54 11.32 17.42 -7.73
CA ARG A 54 12.78 17.49 -7.57
C ARG A 54 13.39 16.14 -7.22
N MET A 55 12.71 15.35 -6.39
CA MET A 55 13.13 13.99 -6.03
C MET A 55 13.12 13.07 -7.26
N LEU A 56 12.10 13.16 -8.11
CA LEU A 56 12.02 12.42 -9.37
C LEU A 56 13.20 12.78 -10.28
N ALA A 57 13.45 14.07 -10.52
CA ALA A 57 14.59 14.51 -11.32
C ALA A 57 15.93 13.98 -10.77
N TYR A 58 16.11 14.02 -9.43
CA TYR A 58 17.31 13.47 -8.79
C TYR A 58 17.42 11.95 -9.00
N ALA A 59 16.33 11.20 -8.76
CA ALA A 59 16.32 9.75 -8.89
C ALA A 59 16.61 9.33 -10.35
N HIS A 60 15.95 9.94 -11.32
CA HIS A 60 16.15 9.67 -12.75
C HIS A 60 17.57 9.98 -13.21
N ALA A 61 18.17 11.09 -12.73
CA ALA A 61 19.57 11.41 -13.00
C ALA A 61 20.54 10.33 -12.48
N HIS A 62 20.13 9.57 -11.46
CA HIS A 62 20.88 8.44 -10.90
C HIS A 62 20.37 7.07 -11.39
N GLN A 63 19.52 7.03 -12.42
CA GLN A 63 18.91 5.81 -12.97
C GLN A 63 18.11 5.02 -11.89
N ARG A 64 17.42 5.74 -11.01
CA ARG A 64 16.56 5.19 -9.95
C ARG A 64 15.11 5.60 -10.18
N ARG A 65 14.16 4.82 -9.62
CA ARG A 65 12.73 5.04 -9.77
C ARG A 65 12.10 5.55 -8.47
N ILE A 66 10.97 6.25 -8.59
CA ILE A 66 10.15 6.64 -7.44
C ILE A 66 8.72 6.19 -7.65
N TYR A 67 8.21 5.39 -6.72
CA TYR A 67 6.80 4.99 -6.68
C TYR A 67 6.06 5.80 -5.61
N ILE A 68 4.96 6.41 -6.02
CA ILE A 68 4.16 7.25 -5.13
C ILE A 68 3.09 6.42 -4.46
N THR A 69 2.96 6.55 -3.13
CA THR A 69 1.90 5.87 -2.41
C THR A 69 0.65 6.75 -2.33
N LEU A 70 -0.43 6.35 -3.01
CA LEU A 70 -1.81 6.81 -2.83
C LEU A 70 -2.63 5.65 -2.28
N ASN A 71 -2.19 5.11 -1.15
CA ASN A 71 -2.66 3.84 -0.61
C ASN A 71 -3.56 4.02 0.63
N THR A 72 -4.37 5.05 0.64
CA THR A 72 -5.48 5.24 1.57
C THR A 72 -6.80 5.13 0.84
N LEU A 73 -7.87 4.84 1.58
CA LEU A 73 -9.22 4.99 1.08
C LEU A 73 -9.58 6.48 0.98
N VAL A 74 -10.31 6.85 -0.04
CA VAL A 74 -10.68 8.23 -0.36
C VAL A 74 -12.14 8.47 0.02
N LYS A 75 -12.44 9.57 0.71
CA LYS A 75 -13.82 9.99 0.98
C LYS A 75 -14.43 10.68 -0.24
N GLU A 76 -15.74 10.69 -0.33
CA GLU A 76 -16.47 11.30 -1.44
C GLU A 76 -16.07 12.76 -1.68
N LYS A 77 -15.93 13.54 -0.63
CA LYS A 77 -15.53 14.96 -0.70
C LYS A 77 -14.09 15.17 -1.21
N GLU A 78 -13.23 14.17 -1.12
CA GLU A 78 -11.81 14.22 -1.48
C GLU A 78 -11.56 13.87 -2.97
N LEU A 79 -12.55 13.36 -3.69
CA LEU A 79 -12.40 12.94 -5.09
C LEU A 79 -11.90 14.06 -6.03
N PRO A 80 -12.38 15.33 -5.94
CA PRO A 80 -11.84 16.40 -6.78
C PRO A 80 -10.36 16.66 -6.51
N GLN A 81 -9.92 16.68 -5.25
CA GLN A 81 -8.53 16.83 -4.86
C GLN A 81 -7.66 15.66 -5.35
N LEU A 82 -8.20 14.44 -5.33
CA LEU A 82 -7.54 13.28 -5.91
C LEU A 82 -7.28 13.48 -7.41
N VAL A 83 -8.25 13.96 -8.18
CA VAL A 83 -8.08 14.24 -9.61
C VAL A 83 -6.96 15.27 -9.84
N GLU A 84 -6.92 16.35 -9.06
CA GLU A 84 -5.83 17.36 -9.13
C GLU A 84 -4.47 16.73 -8.85
N THR A 85 -4.40 15.86 -7.84
CA THR A 85 -3.18 15.14 -7.48
C THR A 85 -2.74 14.18 -8.61
N LEU A 86 -3.66 13.43 -9.20
CA LEU A 86 -3.38 12.52 -10.32
C LEU A 86 -2.90 13.28 -11.55
N ALA A 87 -3.52 14.40 -11.87
CA ALA A 87 -3.09 15.26 -12.97
C ALA A 87 -1.66 15.80 -12.76
N ALA A 88 -1.35 16.26 -11.54
CA ALA A 88 0.00 16.69 -11.20
C ALA A 88 1.03 15.57 -11.34
N LEU A 89 0.72 14.36 -10.83
CA LEU A 89 1.60 13.19 -10.91
C LEU A 89 1.79 12.71 -12.36
N ALA A 90 0.75 12.74 -13.18
CA ALA A 90 0.85 12.47 -14.61
C ALA A 90 1.77 13.48 -15.31
N GLY A 91 1.66 14.76 -14.93
CA GLY A 91 2.55 15.83 -15.42
C GLY A 91 4.01 15.61 -15.06
N MET A 92 4.28 15.07 -13.87
CA MET A 92 5.64 14.74 -13.40
C MET A 92 6.20 13.44 -13.97
N ARG A 93 5.38 12.61 -14.65
CA ARG A 93 5.76 11.29 -15.18
C ARG A 93 6.32 10.36 -14.13
N VAL A 94 5.57 10.15 -13.05
CA VAL A 94 5.95 9.25 -11.97
C VAL A 94 6.12 7.82 -12.48
N ASP A 95 7.06 7.08 -11.90
CA ASP A 95 7.36 5.70 -12.31
C ASP A 95 6.27 4.69 -11.92
N GLY A 96 5.33 5.07 -11.07
CA GLY A 96 4.16 4.29 -10.71
C GLY A 96 3.48 4.76 -9.45
N ILE A 97 2.22 4.35 -9.29
CA ILE A 97 1.41 4.64 -8.11
C ILE A 97 1.02 3.35 -7.40
N ILE A 98 1.38 3.26 -6.11
CA ILE A 98 0.98 2.16 -5.21
C ILE A 98 -0.35 2.56 -4.57
N LEU A 99 -1.43 1.84 -4.87
CA LEU A 99 -2.79 2.21 -4.48
C LEU A 99 -3.57 1.05 -3.83
N GLN A 100 -4.59 1.42 -3.03
CA GLN A 100 -5.54 0.51 -2.41
C GLN A 100 -6.95 0.72 -2.95
N ASP A 101 -7.40 1.96 -3.09
CA ASP A 101 -8.76 2.30 -3.49
C ASP A 101 -8.96 2.10 -5.00
N LEU A 102 -9.97 1.33 -5.40
CA LEU A 102 -10.30 1.11 -6.80
C LEU A 102 -10.78 2.38 -7.52
N ALA A 103 -11.23 3.40 -6.78
CA ALA A 103 -11.50 4.73 -7.33
C ALA A 103 -10.25 5.32 -7.99
N VAL A 104 -9.09 5.21 -7.33
CA VAL A 104 -7.81 5.68 -7.87
C VAL A 104 -7.46 4.91 -9.14
N ALA A 105 -7.59 3.57 -9.12
CA ALA A 105 -7.34 2.75 -10.30
C ALA A 105 -8.25 3.10 -11.47
N ARG A 106 -9.55 3.29 -11.22
CA ARG A 106 -10.53 3.65 -12.24
C ARG A 106 -10.21 5.01 -12.88
N LEU A 107 -9.95 6.03 -12.08
CA LEU A 107 -9.61 7.37 -12.57
C LEU A 107 -8.32 7.36 -13.38
N ILE A 108 -7.29 6.62 -12.94
CA ILE A 108 -6.03 6.50 -13.68
C ILE A 108 -6.26 5.83 -15.03
N ARG A 109 -6.92 4.68 -15.06
CA ARG A 109 -7.18 3.93 -16.30
C ARG A 109 -7.95 4.74 -17.32
N ASN A 110 -8.95 5.48 -16.86
CA ASN A 110 -9.85 6.21 -17.76
C ASN A 110 -9.27 7.55 -18.25
N HIS A 111 -8.46 8.22 -17.42
CA HIS A 111 -8.05 9.59 -17.71
C HIS A 111 -6.53 9.83 -17.71
N PHE A 112 -5.75 9.01 -17.01
CA PHE A 112 -4.29 9.17 -16.87
C PHE A 112 -3.53 7.87 -17.18
N PRO A 113 -3.78 7.20 -18.33
CA PRO A 113 -3.28 5.84 -18.60
C PRO A 113 -1.76 5.74 -18.70
N SER A 114 -1.05 6.86 -18.74
CA SER A 114 0.42 6.89 -18.70
C SER A 114 1.00 6.56 -17.32
N ILE A 115 0.19 6.57 -16.25
CA ILE A 115 0.64 6.27 -14.90
C ILE A 115 0.60 4.76 -14.65
N PRO A 116 1.74 4.11 -14.35
CA PRO A 116 1.78 2.69 -13.99
C PRO A 116 1.05 2.40 -12.67
N LEU A 117 0.25 1.31 -12.64
CA LEU A 117 -0.53 0.90 -11.48
C LEU A 117 0.17 -0.22 -10.70
N HIS A 118 0.42 0.00 -9.41
CA HIS A 118 0.92 -1.01 -8.49
C HIS A 118 -0.11 -1.27 -7.38
N ALA A 119 -0.52 -2.53 -7.23
CA ALA A 119 -1.47 -2.91 -6.19
C ALA A 119 -0.78 -2.91 -4.82
N SER A 120 -1.34 -2.14 -3.87
CA SER A 120 -0.87 -2.15 -2.48
C SER A 120 -1.15 -3.49 -1.81
N THR A 121 -0.32 -3.89 -0.83
CA THR A 121 -0.61 -5.04 0.05
C THR A 121 -1.95 -4.91 0.77
N GLN A 122 -2.49 -3.71 0.90
CA GLN A 122 -3.79 -3.43 1.51
C GLN A 122 -4.97 -3.88 0.64
N LEU A 123 -4.78 -4.13 -0.66
CA LEU A 123 -5.75 -4.82 -1.53
C LEU A 123 -5.86 -6.32 -1.23
N THR A 124 -4.99 -6.84 -0.38
CA THR A 124 -5.02 -8.22 0.11
C THR A 124 -4.96 -9.25 -1.02
N ILE A 125 -4.05 -9.05 -1.98
CA ILE A 125 -3.83 -10.00 -3.08
C ILE A 125 -3.00 -11.16 -2.55
N HIS A 126 -3.58 -12.37 -2.61
CA HIS A 126 -3.03 -13.55 -1.95
C HIS A 126 -3.22 -14.86 -2.72
N ASN A 127 -3.71 -14.78 -3.97
CA ASN A 127 -3.99 -15.96 -4.78
C ASN A 127 -3.91 -15.64 -6.28
N THR A 128 -3.82 -16.67 -7.10
CA THR A 128 -3.78 -16.58 -8.56
C THR A 128 -5.00 -15.85 -9.17
N PRO A 129 -6.25 -16.10 -8.77
CA PRO A 129 -7.39 -15.33 -9.31
C PRO A 129 -7.30 -13.83 -9.04
N GLY A 130 -6.77 -13.42 -7.88
CA GLY A 130 -6.55 -12.00 -7.56
C GLY A 130 -5.56 -11.34 -8.51
N LEU A 131 -4.45 -12.03 -8.84
CA LEU A 131 -3.48 -11.54 -9.83
C LEU A 131 -4.08 -11.42 -11.23
N LYS A 132 -4.88 -12.40 -11.67
CA LYS A 132 -5.58 -12.34 -12.96
C LYS A 132 -6.54 -11.16 -13.04
N MET A 133 -7.20 -10.81 -11.93
CA MET A 133 -8.02 -9.61 -11.88
C MET A 133 -7.18 -8.33 -11.98
N LEU A 134 -6.02 -8.26 -11.32
CA LEU A 134 -5.12 -7.12 -11.46
C LEU A 134 -4.60 -6.97 -12.89
N GLU A 135 -4.23 -8.07 -13.53
CA GLU A 135 -3.82 -8.07 -14.95
C GLU A 135 -4.91 -7.45 -15.85
N ARG A 136 -6.18 -7.87 -15.66
CA ARG A 136 -7.32 -7.31 -16.40
C ARG A 136 -7.56 -5.82 -16.12
N LEU A 137 -7.28 -5.41 -14.89
CA LEU A 137 -7.37 -4.01 -14.49
C LEU A 137 -6.16 -3.18 -14.92
N GLY A 138 -5.19 -3.77 -15.64
CA GLY A 138 -4.02 -3.08 -16.16
C GLY A 138 -2.96 -2.77 -15.12
N PHE A 139 -2.96 -3.46 -13.97
CA PHE A 139 -1.89 -3.35 -12.99
C PHE A 139 -0.62 -4.04 -13.52
N GLN A 140 0.50 -3.37 -13.32
CA GLN A 140 1.81 -3.87 -13.74
C GLN A 140 2.51 -4.63 -12.61
N ARG A 141 2.20 -4.29 -11.34
CA ARG A 141 2.83 -4.87 -10.16
C ARG A 141 1.84 -5.09 -9.03
N ALA A 142 2.07 -6.15 -8.26
CA ALA A 142 1.30 -6.47 -7.06
C ALA A 142 2.20 -6.69 -5.85
N VAL A 143 1.95 -5.94 -4.77
CA VAL A 143 2.52 -6.22 -3.46
C VAL A 143 1.66 -7.29 -2.81
N LEU A 144 2.18 -8.51 -2.71
CA LEU A 144 1.43 -9.63 -2.15
C LEU A 144 1.13 -9.46 -0.66
N ALA A 145 0.08 -10.13 -0.22
CA ALA A 145 -0.21 -10.31 1.19
C ALA A 145 0.94 -11.02 1.90
N ARG A 146 1.22 -10.62 3.15
CA ARG A 146 2.39 -11.09 3.93
C ARG A 146 2.17 -12.46 4.54
N GLU A 147 0.99 -13.03 4.36
CA GLU A 147 0.54 -14.32 4.88
C GLU A 147 0.89 -15.51 3.98
N LEU A 148 1.60 -15.25 2.87
CA LEU A 148 1.99 -16.26 1.88
C LEU A 148 3.35 -16.87 2.19
N ALA A 149 3.46 -18.18 2.00
CA ALA A 149 4.72 -18.91 2.02
C ALA A 149 5.42 -18.88 0.65
N LEU A 150 6.71 -19.23 0.60
CA LEU A 150 7.50 -19.16 -0.61
C LEU A 150 6.96 -20.02 -1.75
N ASP A 151 6.44 -21.21 -1.45
CA ASP A 151 5.83 -22.12 -2.41
C ASP A 151 4.53 -21.52 -3.01
N GLU A 152 3.71 -20.88 -2.18
CA GLU A 152 2.51 -20.16 -2.63
C GLU A 152 2.88 -18.97 -3.52
N ILE A 153 3.92 -18.20 -3.16
CA ILE A 153 4.43 -17.08 -3.96
C ILE A 153 4.94 -17.56 -5.33
N ALA A 154 5.71 -18.67 -5.36
CA ALA A 154 6.24 -19.23 -6.60
C ALA A 154 5.12 -19.67 -7.56
N ALA A 155 4.07 -20.32 -7.02
CA ALA A 155 2.91 -20.74 -7.80
C ALA A 155 2.15 -19.54 -8.40
N ILE A 156 1.95 -18.50 -7.62
CA ILE A 156 1.30 -17.25 -8.04
C ILE A 156 2.14 -16.55 -9.11
N ALA A 157 3.45 -16.41 -8.90
CA ALA A 157 4.35 -15.73 -9.84
C ALA A 157 4.42 -16.40 -11.21
N ALA A 158 4.31 -17.74 -11.25
CA ALA A 158 4.29 -18.51 -12.49
C ALA A 158 2.99 -18.35 -13.30
N ALA A 159 1.92 -17.86 -12.69
CA ALA A 159 0.58 -17.85 -13.27
C ALA A 159 0.17 -16.50 -13.92
N THR A 160 1.04 -15.47 -13.88
CA THR A 160 0.71 -14.11 -14.32
C THR A 160 1.95 -13.36 -14.84
N PRO A 161 1.79 -12.44 -15.81
CA PRO A 161 2.84 -11.51 -16.19
C PRO A 161 2.98 -10.32 -15.23
N VAL A 162 2.04 -10.12 -14.30
CA VAL A 162 2.10 -9.04 -13.29
C VAL A 162 3.32 -9.24 -12.40
N GLU A 163 4.15 -8.22 -12.26
CA GLU A 163 5.33 -8.28 -11.41
C GLU A 163 4.98 -8.49 -9.94
N ILE A 164 5.64 -9.45 -9.32
CA ILE A 164 5.44 -9.77 -7.90
C ILE A 164 6.41 -8.96 -7.04
N GLU A 165 5.87 -8.24 -6.07
CA GLU A 165 6.60 -7.52 -5.04
C GLU A 165 6.30 -8.12 -3.67
N CYS A 166 7.34 -8.41 -2.88
CA CYS A 166 7.22 -8.95 -1.53
C CYS A 166 7.94 -8.08 -0.50
N PHE A 167 7.33 -7.92 0.68
CA PHE A 167 8.04 -7.37 1.82
C PHE A 167 9.10 -8.35 2.30
N VAL A 168 10.32 -7.84 2.51
CA VAL A 168 11.47 -8.65 2.92
C VAL A 168 12.08 -8.22 4.26
N HIS A 169 11.78 -7.01 4.74
CA HIS A 169 12.37 -6.50 5.98
C HIS A 169 11.44 -5.51 6.69
N GLY A 170 11.51 -5.49 8.02
CA GLY A 170 10.90 -4.48 8.87
C GLY A 170 9.63 -4.94 9.57
N ALA A 171 8.85 -3.99 10.07
CA ALA A 171 7.72 -4.25 10.95
C ALA A 171 6.61 -5.06 10.30
N LEU A 172 6.20 -6.16 10.94
CA LEU A 172 5.00 -6.90 10.57
C LEU A 172 3.75 -6.26 11.19
N CYS A 173 2.62 -6.44 10.53
CA CYS A 173 1.30 -6.16 11.07
C CYS A 173 0.71 -7.45 11.64
N PHE A 174 0.03 -7.36 12.77
CA PHE A 174 -0.66 -8.52 13.35
C PHE A 174 -1.88 -8.93 12.51
N SER A 175 -2.65 -7.94 12.03
CA SER A 175 -3.78 -8.18 11.14
C SER A 175 -3.31 -8.32 9.69
N ILE A 176 -4.07 -9.04 8.89
CA ILE A 176 -3.98 -9.01 7.43
C ILE A 176 -4.06 -7.54 6.98
N SER A 177 -3.13 -7.14 6.12
CA SER A 177 -2.99 -5.75 5.69
C SER A 177 -4.27 -5.24 5.01
N GLY A 178 -4.71 -4.03 5.38
CA GLY A 178 -5.96 -3.43 4.89
C GLY A 178 -7.21 -3.90 5.63
N GLN A 179 -7.15 -4.90 6.48
CA GLN A 179 -8.31 -5.55 7.10
C GLN A 179 -8.36 -5.37 8.62
N CYS A 180 -7.86 -4.24 9.12
CA CYS A 180 -7.84 -3.89 10.53
C CYS A 180 -8.65 -2.64 10.81
N PHE A 181 -9.67 -2.76 11.67
CA PHE A 181 -10.53 -1.67 12.14
C PHE A 181 -10.23 -1.27 13.59
N PHE A 182 -9.18 -1.85 14.19
CA PHE A 182 -8.93 -1.72 15.61
C PHE A 182 -8.65 -0.29 16.04
N SER A 183 -7.79 0.41 15.29
CA SER A 183 -7.46 1.80 15.60
C SER A 183 -8.64 2.75 15.36
N SER A 184 -9.48 2.44 14.39
CA SER A 184 -10.68 3.18 14.07
C SER A 184 -11.74 3.05 15.20
N LEU A 185 -11.94 1.84 15.73
CA LEU A 185 -12.82 1.62 16.87
C LEU A 185 -12.44 2.46 18.10
N LEU A 186 -11.16 2.68 18.33
CA LEU A 186 -10.63 3.40 19.48
C LEU A 186 -10.44 4.90 19.26
N GLY A 187 -11.25 5.53 18.41
CA GLY A 187 -11.26 6.98 18.23
C GLY A 187 -11.22 7.48 16.79
N GLY A 188 -11.78 6.73 15.83
CA GLY A 188 -11.93 7.16 14.44
C GLY A 188 -10.65 7.14 13.60
N HIS A 189 -9.51 6.77 14.18
CA HIS A 189 -8.21 6.78 13.51
C HIS A 189 -8.01 5.58 12.61
N SER A 190 -8.57 5.60 11.39
CA SER A 190 -8.50 4.47 10.47
C SER A 190 -7.09 4.16 9.98
N GLY A 191 -6.68 2.88 10.08
CA GLY A 191 -5.46 2.37 9.48
C GLY A 191 -5.46 2.49 7.96
N ASN A 192 -6.62 2.36 7.33
CA ASN A 192 -6.82 2.48 5.88
C ASN A 192 -6.86 3.94 5.40
N ARG A 193 -6.84 4.89 6.33
CA ARG A 193 -6.68 6.32 6.06
C ARG A 193 -5.36 6.88 6.60
N GLY A 194 -4.40 6.00 6.93
CA GLY A 194 -3.07 6.37 7.34
C GLY A 194 -2.92 6.82 8.80
N ARG A 195 -3.95 6.68 9.62
CA ARG A 195 -4.03 7.21 10.98
C ARG A 195 -3.84 6.17 12.09
N CYS A 196 -3.40 4.96 11.76
CA CYS A 196 -3.26 3.86 12.72
C CYS A 196 -2.49 4.28 13.99
N ALA A 197 -3.15 4.17 15.16
CA ALA A 197 -2.59 4.45 16.48
C ALA A 197 -1.91 3.24 17.12
N GLN A 198 -1.84 2.10 16.41
CA GLN A 198 -1.21 0.85 16.85
C GLN A 198 -1.75 0.27 18.15
N PRO A 199 -3.07 0.13 18.37
CA PRO A 199 -3.62 -0.46 19.59
C PRO A 199 -3.15 -1.89 19.82
N CYS A 200 -2.79 -2.61 18.77
CA CYS A 200 -2.19 -3.96 18.86
C CYS A 200 -0.85 -4.01 19.64
N ARG A 201 -0.28 -2.86 20.02
CA ARG A 201 0.97 -2.77 20.79
C ARG A 201 0.75 -2.50 22.28
N ARG A 202 -0.50 -2.37 22.71
CA ARG A 202 -0.89 -2.15 24.10
C ARG A 202 -0.80 -3.45 24.91
N LEU A 203 -0.92 -3.30 26.23
CA LEU A 203 -1.00 -4.39 27.18
C LEU A 203 -2.45 -4.93 27.21
N TYR A 204 -2.59 -6.24 27.23
CA TYR A 204 -3.87 -6.95 27.36
C TYR A 204 -3.75 -8.00 28.45
N SER A 205 -4.88 -8.36 29.06
CA SER A 205 -4.96 -9.45 30.01
C SER A 205 -5.90 -10.57 29.52
N HIS A 206 -5.51 -11.80 29.74
CA HIS A 206 -6.33 -12.99 29.49
C HIS A 206 -6.19 -13.97 30.63
N ARG A 207 -7.29 -14.30 31.32
CA ARG A 207 -7.29 -15.19 32.49
C ARG A 207 -6.27 -14.76 33.56
N GLY A 208 -6.17 -13.46 33.83
CA GLY A 208 -5.26 -12.88 34.81
C GLY A 208 -3.79 -12.81 34.39
N LYS A 209 -3.42 -13.23 33.17
CA LYS A 209 -2.07 -13.07 32.63
C LYS A 209 -2.02 -11.86 31.72
N GLU A 210 -1.12 -10.95 32.00
CA GLU A 210 -0.87 -9.78 31.18
C GLU A 210 0.18 -10.05 30.09
N GLY A 211 0.01 -9.41 28.90
CA GLY A 211 0.96 -9.54 27.81
C GLY A 211 0.61 -8.67 26.61
N HIS A 212 1.57 -8.47 25.74
CA HIS A 212 1.40 -7.78 24.46
C HIS A 212 0.94 -8.78 23.38
N TYR A 213 -0.22 -9.41 23.58
CA TYR A 213 -0.70 -10.54 22.77
C TYR A 213 -0.69 -10.32 21.26
N PHE A 214 -0.86 -9.06 20.80
CA PHE A 214 -0.88 -8.70 19.38
C PHE A 214 0.44 -8.07 18.89
N SER A 215 1.51 -8.10 19.72
CA SER A 215 2.82 -7.61 19.31
C SER A 215 3.51 -8.61 18.41
N THR A 216 4.00 -8.15 17.24
CA THR A 216 4.69 -8.99 16.26
C THR A 216 6.19 -8.74 16.30
N SER A 217 6.98 -9.74 15.97
CA SER A 217 8.39 -9.66 15.60
C SER A 217 8.59 -8.83 14.33
N ASP A 218 9.83 -8.45 14.01
CA ASP A 218 10.17 -7.76 12.76
C ASP A 218 10.59 -8.78 11.69
N LEU A 219 10.11 -8.61 10.46
CA LEU A 219 10.48 -9.47 9.34
C LEU A 219 11.96 -9.30 8.98
N SER A 220 12.64 -10.40 8.73
CA SER A 220 13.96 -10.45 8.11
C SER A 220 14.05 -11.64 7.16
N ALA A 221 13.97 -11.39 5.88
CA ALA A 221 14.07 -12.40 4.83
C ALA A 221 15.45 -12.45 4.16
N ILE A 222 16.49 -11.86 4.79
CA ILE A 222 17.83 -11.80 4.20
C ILE A 222 18.39 -13.18 3.84
N ASP A 223 18.09 -14.19 4.66
CA ASP A 223 18.47 -15.59 4.42
C ASP A 223 17.70 -16.21 3.24
N LEU A 224 16.55 -15.69 2.89
CA LEU A 224 15.62 -16.25 1.90
C LEU A 224 15.73 -15.56 0.53
N LEU A 225 16.70 -14.66 0.35
CA LEU A 225 16.84 -13.92 -0.92
C LEU A 225 17.01 -14.85 -2.14
N PRO A 226 17.85 -15.90 -2.12
CA PRO A 226 17.95 -16.81 -3.24
C PRO A 226 16.63 -17.52 -3.56
N ASP A 227 15.86 -17.89 -2.54
CA ASP A 227 14.59 -18.58 -2.71
C ASP A 227 13.50 -17.64 -3.25
N LEU A 228 13.48 -16.37 -2.81
CA LEU A 228 12.60 -15.35 -3.35
C LEU A 228 12.88 -15.05 -4.83
N ILE A 229 14.16 -14.97 -5.21
CA ILE A 229 14.57 -14.79 -6.61
C ILE A 229 14.11 -15.99 -7.45
N LYS A 230 14.33 -17.20 -6.95
CA LYS A 230 13.90 -18.45 -7.59
C LYS A 230 12.39 -18.54 -7.71
N ALA A 231 11.66 -18.05 -6.72
CA ALA A 231 10.20 -17.96 -6.73
C ALA A 231 9.64 -16.92 -7.72
N GLY A 232 10.50 -16.17 -8.42
CA GLY A 232 10.09 -15.22 -9.45
C GLY A 232 9.72 -13.83 -8.93
N VAL A 233 10.06 -13.50 -7.68
CA VAL A 233 9.84 -12.16 -7.11
C VAL A 233 10.69 -11.14 -7.86
N LYS A 234 10.05 -10.05 -8.33
CA LYS A 234 10.68 -9.00 -9.14
C LYS A 234 11.06 -7.77 -8.33
N SER A 235 10.43 -7.55 -7.18
CA SER A 235 10.72 -6.41 -6.30
C SER A 235 10.75 -6.84 -4.83
N LEU A 236 11.79 -6.42 -4.12
CA LEU A 236 12.07 -6.71 -2.72
C LEU A 236 11.84 -5.45 -1.90
N LYS A 237 10.73 -5.38 -1.18
CA LYS A 237 10.29 -4.19 -0.48
C LYS A 237 10.72 -4.15 0.98
N ILE A 238 11.40 -3.09 1.37
CA ILE A 238 11.76 -2.79 2.75
C ILE A 238 10.66 -1.94 3.39
N GLU A 239 10.08 -2.37 4.53
CA GLU A 239 9.16 -1.54 5.33
C GLU A 239 9.95 -0.55 6.17
N GLY A 240 9.50 0.74 6.23
CA GLY A 240 10.23 1.68 7.06
C GLY A 240 10.00 3.17 6.83
N ARG A 241 8.90 3.64 6.21
CA ARG A 241 8.64 5.08 5.99
C ARG A 241 8.62 5.94 7.28
N MET A 242 8.39 5.32 8.43
CA MET A 242 8.47 5.98 9.75
C MET A 242 9.83 5.80 10.43
N LYS A 243 10.80 5.20 9.75
CA LYS A 243 12.12 4.92 10.30
C LYS A 243 13.12 6.02 9.93
N SER A 244 14.24 6.08 10.67
CA SER A 244 15.32 7.03 10.42
C SER A 244 16.10 6.73 9.14
N ALA A 245 16.83 7.70 8.64
CA ALA A 245 17.73 7.54 7.50
C ALA A 245 18.80 6.46 7.74
N GLU A 246 19.27 6.34 8.98
CA GLU A 246 20.23 5.31 9.39
C GLU A 246 19.69 3.90 9.22
N TYR A 247 18.45 3.67 9.66
CA TYR A 247 17.78 2.40 9.45
C TYR A 247 17.68 2.08 7.94
N VAL A 248 17.27 3.06 7.14
CA VAL A 248 17.15 2.87 5.69
C VAL A 248 18.51 2.56 5.08
N ALA A 249 19.55 3.33 5.43
CA ALA A 249 20.91 3.11 4.97
C ALA A 249 21.42 1.71 5.30
N SER A 250 21.33 1.30 6.57
CA SER A 250 21.82 0.00 7.03
C SER A 250 21.10 -1.17 6.39
N VAL A 251 19.76 -1.08 6.25
CA VAL A 251 18.97 -2.16 5.67
C VAL A 251 19.22 -2.26 4.16
N VAL A 252 19.23 -1.14 3.44
CA VAL A 252 19.53 -1.14 2.00
C VAL A 252 20.93 -1.69 1.74
N GLU A 253 21.94 -1.24 2.48
CA GLU A 253 23.32 -1.71 2.37
C GLU A 253 23.45 -3.23 2.61
N ALA A 254 22.79 -3.75 3.64
CA ALA A 254 22.81 -5.16 3.95
C ALA A 254 22.19 -6.01 2.82
N TYR A 255 21.03 -5.62 2.32
CA TYR A 255 20.36 -6.32 1.22
C TYR A 255 21.14 -6.19 -0.08
N ARG A 256 21.69 -5.01 -0.38
CA ARG A 256 22.55 -4.80 -1.56
C ARG A 256 23.80 -5.65 -1.52
N THR A 257 24.47 -5.74 -0.36
CA THR A 257 25.66 -6.61 -0.17
C THR A 257 25.38 -8.05 -0.54
N VAL A 258 24.22 -8.60 -0.16
CA VAL A 258 23.88 -9.99 -0.51
C VAL A 258 23.47 -10.12 -1.97
N LEU A 259 22.70 -9.16 -2.52
CA LEU A 259 22.25 -9.19 -3.92
C LEU A 259 23.41 -9.03 -4.91
N ASP A 260 24.46 -8.31 -4.55
CA ASP A 260 25.60 -8.05 -5.42
C ASP A 260 26.77 -9.03 -5.21
N ALA A 261 26.66 -9.93 -4.24
CA ALA A 261 27.68 -10.89 -3.92
C ALA A 261 28.03 -11.76 -5.15
N PRO A 262 29.32 -11.85 -5.52
CA PRO A 262 29.77 -12.77 -6.56
C PRO A 262 29.45 -14.24 -6.24
N GLU A 263 29.37 -15.06 -7.27
CA GLU A 263 29.18 -16.52 -7.11
C GLU A 263 30.29 -17.08 -6.22
N GLY A 264 29.92 -17.82 -5.16
CA GLY A 264 30.86 -18.40 -4.18
C GLY A 264 31.11 -17.54 -2.93
N SER A 265 30.79 -16.24 -2.93
CA SER A 265 30.96 -15.35 -1.76
C SER A 265 29.67 -15.09 -0.97
N GLN A 266 28.55 -15.72 -1.35
CA GLN A 266 27.22 -15.46 -0.77
C GLN A 266 27.18 -15.68 0.76
N LYS A 267 27.88 -16.72 1.27
CA LYS A 267 27.91 -17.00 2.72
C LYS A 267 28.59 -15.87 3.50
N GLN A 268 29.71 -15.35 2.98
CA GLN A 268 30.42 -14.24 3.61
C GLN A 268 29.59 -12.95 3.54
N ALA A 269 29.01 -12.65 2.39
CA ALA A 269 28.13 -11.50 2.21
C ALA A 269 26.94 -11.55 3.15
N LEU A 270 26.32 -12.72 3.31
CA LEU A 270 25.21 -12.93 4.25
C LEU A 270 25.65 -12.71 5.70
N SER A 271 26.83 -13.20 6.10
CA SER A 271 27.39 -12.97 7.43
C SER A 271 27.60 -11.48 7.69
N SER A 272 28.22 -10.77 6.76
CA SER A 272 28.45 -9.32 6.84
C SER A 272 27.14 -8.55 6.91
N ALA A 273 26.16 -8.89 6.07
CA ALA A 273 24.83 -8.28 6.06
C ALA A 273 24.11 -8.47 7.40
N LYS A 274 24.21 -9.65 8.01
CA LYS A 274 23.62 -9.91 9.33
C LYS A 274 24.23 -9.06 10.43
N GLU A 275 25.55 -8.82 10.36
CA GLU A 275 26.21 -7.90 11.32
C GLU A 275 25.65 -6.46 11.17
N ILE A 276 25.51 -5.96 9.95
CA ILE A 276 24.92 -4.66 9.67
C ILE A 276 23.49 -4.59 10.24
N LEU A 277 22.68 -5.64 10.00
CA LEU A 277 21.28 -5.69 10.40
C LEU A 277 21.06 -5.79 11.91
N LYS A 278 22.06 -6.20 12.71
CA LYS A 278 21.92 -6.29 14.18
C LYS A 278 21.40 -5.00 14.80
N TYR A 279 21.72 -3.86 14.20
CA TYR A 279 21.34 -2.53 14.70
C TYR A 279 20.02 -2.00 14.12
N SER A 280 19.45 -2.65 13.11
CA SER A 280 18.22 -2.20 12.45
C SER A 280 16.94 -2.70 13.12
N PHE A 281 16.99 -3.80 13.90
CA PHE A 281 15.83 -4.39 14.51
C PHE A 281 15.40 -3.69 15.79
N GLY A 282 14.15 -3.31 15.85
CA GLY A 282 13.51 -2.87 17.08
C GLY A 282 12.89 -4.01 17.90
N ARG A 283 12.79 -5.21 17.30
CA ARG A 283 12.17 -6.42 17.85
C ARG A 283 12.93 -7.65 17.37
N THR A 284 12.66 -8.80 17.99
CA THR A 284 13.22 -10.09 17.54
C THR A 284 12.89 -10.30 16.05
N PRO A 285 13.89 -10.67 15.21
CA PRO A 285 13.65 -10.97 13.81
C PRO A 285 12.94 -12.31 13.63
N THR A 286 12.05 -12.38 12.65
CA THR A 286 11.38 -13.60 12.18
C THR A 286 11.44 -13.67 10.65
N LYS A 287 11.40 -14.88 10.09
CA LYS A 287 11.16 -15.09 8.66
C LYS A 287 9.68 -14.96 8.28
N GLY A 288 8.80 -14.89 9.27
CA GLY A 288 7.37 -14.80 9.07
C GLY A 288 6.82 -15.98 8.26
N PHE A 289 5.77 -15.74 7.52
CA PHE A 289 5.17 -16.76 6.65
C PHE A 289 6.07 -17.17 5.46
N LEU A 290 7.05 -16.35 5.09
CA LEU A 290 8.04 -16.75 4.08
C LEU A 290 8.84 -17.99 4.50
N GLY A 291 9.08 -18.16 5.80
CA GLY A 291 9.81 -19.32 6.32
C GLY A 291 8.95 -20.55 6.58
N SER A 292 7.66 -20.38 6.80
CA SER A 292 6.72 -21.47 7.13
C SER A 292 5.27 -21.05 6.90
N GLN A 293 4.41 -21.97 6.48
CA GLN A 293 2.97 -21.73 6.38
C GLN A 293 2.29 -21.51 7.76
N GLN A 294 2.94 -21.96 8.85
CA GLN A 294 2.45 -21.82 10.23
C GLN A 294 3.60 -21.42 11.17
N PRO A 295 4.15 -20.19 11.02
CA PRO A 295 5.20 -19.72 11.91
C PRO A 295 4.67 -19.50 13.32
N ASP A 296 5.47 -19.84 14.31
CA ASP A 296 5.12 -19.72 15.73
C ASP A 296 5.88 -18.58 16.45
N ASP A 297 6.75 -17.86 15.74
CA ASP A 297 7.65 -16.82 16.23
C ASP A 297 7.23 -15.38 15.83
N ILE A 298 6.11 -15.23 15.11
CA ILE A 298 5.62 -13.91 14.71
C ILE A 298 5.05 -13.14 15.91
N ALA A 299 4.13 -13.74 16.67
CA ALA A 299 3.56 -13.10 17.84
C ALA A 299 4.48 -13.28 19.05
N ASN A 300 4.81 -12.19 19.72
CA ASN A 300 5.64 -12.20 20.92
C ASN A 300 4.96 -11.41 22.06
N PRO A 301 4.14 -12.09 22.89
CA PRO A 301 3.41 -11.44 23.97
C PRO A 301 4.29 -10.81 25.06
N TRP A 302 5.54 -11.22 25.15
CA TRP A 302 6.47 -10.78 26.17
C TRP A 302 7.30 -9.56 25.77
N GLN A 303 7.19 -9.13 24.50
CA GLN A 303 7.94 -8.01 23.98
C GLN A 303 7.02 -6.84 23.60
N LYS A 304 7.12 -5.74 24.34
CA LYS A 304 6.55 -4.46 23.94
C LYS A 304 7.18 -4.01 22.61
N GLY A 305 6.37 -3.47 21.70
CA GLY A 305 6.83 -3.12 20.36
C GLY A 305 7.96 -2.09 20.32
N GLY A 306 8.77 -2.20 19.28
CA GLY A 306 9.72 -1.27 18.70
C GLY A 306 10.34 -0.15 19.55
N THR A 307 11.19 -0.51 20.53
CA THR A 307 11.86 0.45 21.43
C THR A 307 13.32 0.71 21.06
N GLY A 308 13.88 -0.01 20.08
CA GLY A 308 15.29 -0.06 19.76
C GLY A 308 15.95 -1.36 20.24
N ARG A 309 17.27 -1.44 20.13
CA ARG A 309 18.03 -2.59 20.64
C ARG A 309 18.18 -2.47 22.16
N TYR A 310 17.72 -3.48 22.89
CA TYR A 310 17.88 -3.56 24.34
C TYR A 310 19.36 -3.64 24.69
N ILE A 311 19.85 -2.68 25.50
CA ILE A 311 21.25 -2.61 25.90
C ILE A 311 21.46 -2.69 27.41
N GLY A 312 20.42 -2.65 28.22
CA GLY A 312 20.55 -2.77 29.67
C GLY A 312 19.34 -2.30 30.45
N GLN A 313 19.43 -2.33 31.75
CA GLN A 313 18.41 -1.90 32.70
C GLN A 313 19.00 -0.94 33.72
N ILE A 314 18.29 0.11 34.10
CA ILE A 314 18.73 1.10 35.08
C ILE A 314 18.91 0.41 36.42
N ARG A 315 20.14 0.39 36.91
CA ARG A 315 20.51 -0.16 38.23
C ARG A 315 20.41 0.88 39.32
N SER A 316 20.81 2.12 39.02
CA SER A 316 20.73 3.23 39.97
C SER A 316 20.61 4.57 39.26
N ILE A 317 20.13 5.57 39.99
CA ILE A 317 19.94 6.93 39.50
C ILE A 317 20.55 7.89 40.56
N LYS A 318 21.42 8.79 40.10
CA LYS A 318 22.02 9.86 40.94
C LYS A 318 21.82 11.21 40.25
N GLY A 319 20.82 11.96 40.68
CA GLY A 319 20.41 13.21 39.99
C GLY A 319 19.98 12.94 38.54
N LYS A 320 20.72 13.49 37.58
CA LYS A 320 20.44 13.25 36.10
C LYS A 320 21.27 12.11 35.53
N ARG A 321 22.02 11.36 36.32
CA ARG A 321 22.87 10.26 35.85
C ARG A 321 22.19 8.92 36.08
N LEU A 322 22.12 8.11 35.02
CA LEU A 322 21.63 6.75 35.05
C LEU A 322 22.81 5.80 35.00
N THR A 323 22.89 4.85 35.94
CA THR A 323 23.88 3.79 35.93
C THR A 323 23.26 2.50 35.41
N PHE A 324 23.89 1.87 34.40
CA PHE A 324 23.52 0.55 33.94
C PHE A 324 24.71 -0.19 33.33
N GLU A 325 24.63 -1.50 33.30
CA GLU A 325 25.57 -2.32 32.54
C GLU A 325 25.14 -2.41 31.10
N THR A 326 25.95 -1.92 30.16
CA THR A 326 25.64 -1.94 28.76
C THR A 326 25.96 -3.29 28.13
N ARG A 327 25.00 -3.87 27.41
CA ARG A 327 25.16 -5.11 26.63
C ARG A 327 25.72 -4.86 25.23
N ASP A 328 25.94 -3.61 24.87
CA ASP A 328 26.46 -3.19 23.58
C ASP A 328 27.54 -2.11 23.75
N ALA A 329 28.36 -1.90 22.74
CA ALA A 329 29.24 -0.74 22.72
C ALA A 329 28.39 0.55 22.73
N LEU A 330 28.82 1.52 23.56
CA LEU A 330 28.15 2.79 23.73
C LEU A 330 29.11 3.94 23.46
N HIS A 331 28.68 4.93 22.69
CA HIS A 331 29.47 6.09 22.32
C HIS A 331 28.74 7.40 22.65
N VAL A 332 29.50 8.43 22.94
CA VAL A 332 28.97 9.80 22.96
C VAL A 332 28.41 10.12 21.55
N GLY A 333 27.18 10.60 21.50
CA GLY A 333 26.43 10.82 20.25
C GLY A 333 25.39 9.72 19.93
N ASP A 334 25.47 8.54 20.55
CA ASP A 334 24.44 7.52 20.44
C ASP A 334 23.10 8.02 20.97
N ARG A 335 21.99 7.58 20.37
CA ARG A 335 20.66 7.90 20.84
C ARG A 335 20.08 6.75 21.63
N LEU A 336 19.80 7.00 22.89
CA LEU A 336 19.18 6.05 23.80
C LEU A 336 17.71 6.35 24.01
N ARG A 337 16.97 5.32 24.41
CA ARG A 337 15.59 5.42 24.87
C ARG A 337 15.45 4.59 26.15
N ALA A 338 14.92 5.20 27.22
CA ALA A 338 14.47 4.44 28.36
C ALA A 338 12.96 4.19 28.26
N GLN A 339 12.59 2.94 28.50
CA GLN A 339 11.23 2.47 28.49
C GLN A 339 10.80 2.11 29.89
N PRO A 340 9.80 2.81 30.44
CA PRO A 340 9.23 2.49 31.74
C PRO A 340 8.66 1.08 31.77
N ARG A 341 8.63 0.48 32.97
CA ARG A 341 7.93 -0.81 33.20
C ARG A 341 6.42 -0.69 32.98
N SER A 342 5.86 0.49 33.23
CA SER A 342 4.47 0.83 32.90
C SER A 342 4.26 0.93 31.38
N ASP A 343 3.02 0.91 30.91
CA ASP A 343 2.70 1.02 29.49
C ASP A 343 2.84 2.45 28.90
N MET A 344 3.47 3.36 29.67
CA MET A 344 3.79 4.71 29.23
C MET A 344 4.86 4.71 28.12
N ALA A 345 4.78 5.70 27.24
CA ALA A 345 5.74 5.87 26.15
C ALA A 345 7.14 6.19 26.73
N GLY A 346 8.14 5.43 26.31
CA GLY A 346 9.53 5.70 26.66
C GLY A 346 10.03 7.00 26.02
N GLN A 347 10.99 7.66 26.68
CA GLN A 347 11.61 8.89 26.20
C GLN A 347 13.00 8.64 25.67
N ALA A 348 13.38 9.34 24.58
CA ALA A 348 14.66 9.16 23.91
C ALA A 348 15.50 10.43 23.98
N TRP A 349 16.81 10.26 24.22
CA TRP A 349 17.77 11.35 24.27
C TRP A 349 19.09 10.94 23.60
N THR A 350 19.95 11.93 23.30
CA THR A 350 21.30 11.68 22.78
C THR A 350 22.29 11.68 23.94
N VAL A 351 23.17 10.70 23.99
CA VAL A 351 24.27 10.61 24.95
C VAL A 351 25.22 11.77 24.70
N ARG A 352 25.19 12.78 25.55
CA ARG A 352 26.12 13.91 25.49
C ARG A 352 27.38 13.67 26.34
N GLU A 353 27.21 12.98 27.45
CA GLU A 353 28.28 12.60 28.37
C GLU A 353 28.16 11.14 28.77
N LEU A 354 29.29 10.44 28.71
CA LEU A 354 29.43 9.05 29.07
C LEU A 354 30.56 8.91 30.06
N PHE A 355 30.33 8.17 31.14
CA PHE A 355 31.34 7.95 32.17
C PHE A 355 31.55 6.45 32.41
N LEU A 356 32.79 6.07 32.58
CA LEU A 356 33.24 4.74 32.99
C LEU A 356 34.06 4.87 34.26
N HIS A 357 33.64 4.23 35.36
CA HIS A 357 34.26 4.37 36.67
C HIS A 357 34.47 5.84 37.07
N ASN A 358 33.45 6.68 36.96
CA ASN A 358 33.45 8.11 37.17
C ASN A 358 34.42 8.95 36.32
N ARG A 359 35.07 8.37 35.30
CA ARG A 359 35.91 9.08 34.34
C ARG A 359 35.15 9.29 33.05
N LYS A 360 35.18 10.53 32.55
CA LYS A 360 34.55 10.86 31.25
C LYS A 360 35.26 10.10 30.14
N THR A 361 34.48 9.45 29.25
CA THR A 361 34.99 8.71 28.12
C THR A 361 34.13 9.00 26.85
N MET A 362 34.69 8.75 25.69
CA MET A 362 33.97 8.87 24.43
C MET A 362 33.26 7.57 24.05
N GLU A 363 33.70 6.44 24.59
CA GLU A 363 33.17 5.12 24.31
C GLU A 363 33.26 4.17 25.50
N ALA A 364 32.39 3.16 25.51
CA ALA A 364 32.42 2.04 26.46
C ALA A 364 32.11 0.74 25.73
N LYS A 365 32.82 -0.33 26.08
CA LYS A 365 32.60 -1.67 25.48
C LYS A 365 31.39 -2.36 26.10
N ALA A 366 30.82 -3.33 25.38
CA ALA A 366 29.80 -4.21 25.93
C ALA A 366 30.29 -4.87 27.25
N GLY A 367 29.38 -5.01 28.23
CA GLY A 367 29.67 -5.52 29.55
C GLY A 367 30.18 -4.45 30.55
N SER A 368 30.40 -3.21 30.12
CA SER A 368 30.84 -2.13 30.99
C SER A 368 29.68 -1.58 31.82
N VAL A 369 29.93 -1.23 33.07
CA VAL A 369 29.00 -0.43 33.89
C VAL A 369 29.26 1.05 33.61
N VAL A 370 28.24 1.70 33.04
CA VAL A 370 28.34 3.08 32.56
C VAL A 370 27.38 4.00 33.29
N ASP A 371 27.79 5.27 33.41
CA ASP A 371 26.89 6.35 33.80
C ASP A 371 26.65 7.27 32.63
N VAL A 372 25.35 7.56 32.34
CA VAL A 372 24.91 8.40 31.23
C VAL A 372 24.03 9.51 31.77
N GLU A 373 24.25 10.74 31.34
CA GLU A 373 23.34 11.84 31.65
C GLU A 373 22.08 11.83 30.78
N THR A 374 20.94 12.14 31.42
CA THR A 374 19.65 12.24 30.80
C THR A 374 18.91 13.51 31.18
N PRO A 375 18.19 14.16 30.27
CA PRO A 375 17.33 15.30 30.57
C PRO A 375 15.98 14.89 31.19
N PHE A 376 15.69 13.59 31.29
CA PHE A 376 14.40 13.06 31.73
C PHE A 376 14.49 12.30 33.03
N SER A 377 13.35 12.16 33.71
CA SER A 377 13.21 11.36 34.93
C SER A 377 12.77 9.95 34.59
N PHE A 378 13.44 8.96 35.17
CA PHE A 378 13.15 7.52 34.98
C PHE A 378 13.16 6.82 36.35
N SER A 379 12.85 5.52 36.33
CA SER A 379 12.87 4.68 37.55
C SER A 379 13.92 3.59 37.45
N VAL A 380 14.44 3.17 38.60
CA VAL A 380 15.28 1.96 38.67
C VAL A 380 14.50 0.77 38.16
N GLY A 381 15.13 0.00 37.28
CA GLY A 381 14.49 -1.14 36.59
C GLY A 381 13.86 -0.80 35.25
N ASP A 382 13.83 0.46 34.83
CA ASP A 382 13.43 0.80 33.46
C ASP A 382 14.47 0.27 32.47
N SER A 383 13.97 -0.18 31.30
CA SER A 383 14.81 -0.79 30.27
C SER A 383 15.43 0.27 29.34
N ILE A 384 16.72 0.15 29.05
CA ILE A 384 17.43 1.03 28.13
C ILE A 384 17.62 0.36 26.78
N TYR A 385 17.31 1.13 25.75
CA TYR A 385 17.43 0.73 24.36
C TYR A 385 18.31 1.71 23.58
N LYS A 386 19.15 1.20 22.70
CA LYS A 386 19.88 1.99 21.72
C LYS A 386 19.02 2.14 20.48
N VAL A 387 18.73 3.38 20.11
CA VAL A 387 17.82 3.72 18.99
C VAL A 387 18.62 3.99 17.73
N SER A 388 19.79 4.63 17.84
CA SER A 388 20.73 4.86 16.75
C SER A 388 22.15 5.00 17.26
N SER A 389 23.16 4.81 16.38
CA SER A 389 24.57 4.99 16.71
C SER A 389 25.14 6.26 16.06
N ARG A 390 26.30 6.73 16.57
CA ARG A 390 26.97 7.94 16.08
C ARG A 390 27.41 7.85 14.62
N GLU A 391 27.75 6.67 14.10
CA GLU A 391 28.24 6.44 12.73
C GLU A 391 27.14 6.52 11.66
N ALA A 392 26.00 7.03 12.04
CA ALA A 392 24.81 7.07 11.26
C ALA A 392 24.88 8.07 10.09
N PHE A 393 24.10 7.76 9.04
CA PHE A 393 23.87 8.65 7.92
C PHE A 393 23.35 10.02 8.41
N THR A 394 24.16 11.07 8.26
CA THR A 394 23.86 12.41 8.76
C THR A 394 23.91 13.43 7.63
N LEU A 395 22.75 13.64 6.95
CA LEU A 395 22.56 14.83 6.14
C LEU A 395 21.55 15.73 6.86
N SER A 396 21.85 17.03 6.97
CA SER A 396 20.87 17.98 7.47
C SER A 396 19.77 18.22 6.41
N ASP A 397 18.57 18.59 6.85
CA ASP A 397 17.47 18.97 5.93
C ASP A 397 17.92 19.99 4.90
N SER A 398 18.70 20.99 5.31
CA SER A 398 19.24 22.04 4.41
C SER A 398 20.25 21.50 3.38
N ALA A 399 21.04 20.50 3.75
CA ALA A 399 21.95 19.84 2.82
C ALA A 399 21.19 18.98 1.81
N CYS A 400 20.16 18.27 2.24
CA CYS A 400 19.25 17.53 1.37
C CYS A 400 18.56 18.46 0.36
N GLN A 401 18.04 19.59 0.83
CA GLN A 401 17.36 20.56 -0.02
C GLN A 401 18.30 21.13 -1.09
N ARG A 402 19.51 21.54 -0.70
CA ARG A 402 20.51 22.03 -1.66
C ARG A 402 20.89 21.00 -2.71
N ARG A 403 20.98 19.73 -2.33
CA ARG A 403 21.25 18.63 -3.29
C ARG A 403 20.13 18.47 -4.31
N LEU A 404 18.88 18.55 -3.90
CA LEU A 404 17.74 18.50 -4.83
C LEU A 404 17.71 19.70 -5.78
N GLU A 405 18.05 20.89 -5.26
CA GLU A 405 18.07 22.14 -6.07
C GLU A 405 19.22 22.15 -7.09
N ALA A 406 20.31 21.45 -6.82
CA ALA A 406 21.47 21.37 -7.69
C ALA A 406 21.27 20.48 -8.92
N VAL A 407 20.23 19.62 -8.94
CA VAL A 407 19.98 18.72 -10.07
C VAL A 407 19.18 19.47 -11.15
N PRO A 408 19.64 19.46 -12.41
CA PRO A 408 18.83 19.92 -13.53
C PRO A 408 17.50 19.15 -13.58
N GLY A 409 16.43 19.81 -14.04
CA GLY A 409 15.13 19.15 -14.25
C GLY A 409 15.27 17.89 -15.12
N ASP A 410 14.33 16.96 -14.99
CA ASP A 410 14.31 15.72 -15.76
C ASP A 410 14.32 16.01 -17.27
N LYS A 411 15.19 15.30 -18.03
CA LYS A 411 15.35 15.52 -19.47
C LYS A 411 14.62 14.45 -20.26
N LEU A 412 13.89 14.92 -21.29
CA LEU A 412 13.20 14.05 -22.24
C LEU A 412 14.16 13.56 -23.30
N ASP A 413 14.15 12.25 -23.56
CA ASP A 413 14.88 11.71 -24.70
C ASP A 413 14.22 12.17 -26.00
N CYS A 414 15.02 12.66 -26.93
CA CYS A 414 14.58 13.03 -28.25
C CYS A 414 15.39 12.30 -29.31
N ARG A 415 14.71 11.79 -30.33
CA ARG A 415 15.29 11.19 -31.54
C ARG A 415 15.07 12.16 -32.66
N LEU A 416 16.14 12.43 -33.42
CA LEU A 416 16.11 13.42 -34.50
C LEU A 416 16.40 12.77 -35.82
N LYS A 417 15.64 13.16 -36.85
CA LYS A 417 15.93 12.87 -38.25
C LYS A 417 16.05 14.18 -39.00
N MET A 418 17.17 14.35 -39.70
CA MET A 418 17.48 15.63 -40.37
C MET A 418 17.69 15.43 -41.85
N ALA A 419 17.16 16.36 -42.65
CA ALA A 419 17.36 16.42 -44.10
C ALA A 419 17.61 17.84 -44.56
N LEU A 420 18.47 18.02 -45.56
CA LEU A 420 18.68 19.30 -46.21
C LEU A 420 17.94 19.33 -47.55
N VAL A 421 17.01 20.25 -47.67
CA VAL A 421 16.18 20.43 -48.88
C VAL A 421 16.66 21.64 -49.63
N ARG A 422 17.00 21.47 -50.92
CA ARG A 422 17.32 22.52 -51.86
C ARG A 422 17.07 22.00 -53.29
N ASN A 423 16.68 22.87 -54.24
CA ASN A 423 16.44 22.46 -55.61
C ASN A 423 17.73 22.31 -56.43
N SER A 424 18.72 23.17 -56.17
CA SER A 424 20.07 23.09 -56.73
C SER A 424 21.13 23.51 -55.73
N ALA A 425 22.42 23.32 -56.08
CA ALA A 425 23.52 23.72 -55.22
C ALA A 425 23.59 25.25 -55.00
N ALA A 426 23.07 26.02 -55.92
CA ALA A 426 23.07 27.50 -55.90
C ALA A 426 21.83 28.08 -55.17
N ASP A 427 20.82 27.23 -54.87
CA ASP A 427 19.60 27.69 -54.22
C ASP A 427 19.76 27.76 -52.70
N PRO A 428 18.95 28.60 -52.06
CA PRO A 428 18.87 28.62 -50.61
C PRO A 428 18.42 27.24 -50.07
N ALA A 429 19.17 26.73 -49.06
CA ALA A 429 18.88 25.46 -48.43
C ALA A 429 17.99 25.65 -47.20
N THR A 430 17.13 24.64 -46.94
CA THR A 430 16.31 24.58 -45.74
C THR A 430 16.64 23.28 -45.01
N LEU A 431 16.97 23.38 -43.72
CA LEU A 431 17.13 22.23 -42.82
C LEU A 431 15.76 21.81 -42.29
N GLN A 432 15.37 20.58 -42.60
CA GLN A 432 14.19 19.95 -42.03
C GLN A 432 14.63 19.04 -40.86
N ILE A 433 13.96 19.17 -39.73
CA ILE A 433 14.21 18.37 -38.54
C ILE A 433 12.89 17.73 -38.11
N GLN A 434 12.85 16.41 -38.14
CA GLN A 434 11.80 15.61 -37.50
C GLN A 434 12.32 15.20 -36.13
N ALA A 435 11.55 15.48 -35.06
CA ALA A 435 11.88 15.14 -33.70
C ALA A 435 10.80 14.21 -33.16
N GLU A 436 11.22 13.08 -32.61
CA GLU A 436 10.35 12.19 -31.84
C GLU A 436 10.63 12.37 -30.35
N VAL A 437 9.61 12.72 -29.56
CA VAL A 437 9.70 12.89 -28.10
C VAL A 437 8.50 12.19 -27.47
N SER A 438 8.74 11.22 -26.60
CA SER A 438 7.69 10.47 -25.89
C SER A 438 6.64 9.85 -26.84
N GLY A 439 7.07 9.37 -28.02
CA GLY A 439 6.20 8.76 -29.03
C GLY A 439 5.41 9.73 -29.91
N SER A 440 5.55 11.05 -29.68
CA SER A 440 4.96 12.09 -30.54
C SER A 440 6.00 12.64 -31.51
N GLN A 441 5.58 12.94 -32.75
CA GLN A 441 6.44 13.50 -33.79
C GLN A 441 6.17 14.99 -33.97
N TYR A 442 7.26 15.73 -34.17
CA TYR A 442 7.26 17.17 -34.35
C TYR A 442 8.15 17.51 -35.56
N GLU A 443 7.73 18.45 -36.41
CA GLU A 443 8.48 18.86 -37.60
C GLU A 443 8.83 20.34 -37.54
N PHE A 444 10.09 20.63 -37.87
CA PHE A 444 10.63 21.99 -37.88
C PHE A 444 11.40 22.23 -39.16
N SER A 445 11.38 23.48 -39.63
CA SER A 445 12.10 23.90 -40.83
C SER A 445 12.87 25.19 -40.55
N PHE A 446 14.15 25.18 -40.90
CA PHE A 446 15.05 26.29 -40.68
C PHE A 446 15.73 26.71 -42.01
N PRO A 447 15.54 27.96 -42.48
CA PRO A 447 16.25 28.46 -43.68
C PRO A 447 17.72 28.65 -43.35
N LEU A 448 18.61 28.15 -44.19
CA LEU A 448 20.06 28.25 -44.02
C LEU A 448 20.74 29.21 -45.03
N GLY A 449 19.99 29.64 -46.04
CA GLY A 449 20.57 30.38 -47.16
C GLY A 449 21.36 29.50 -48.12
N VAL A 450 22.20 30.10 -48.94
CA VAL A 450 23.08 29.38 -49.87
C VAL A 450 24.29 28.82 -49.11
N LEU A 451 24.53 27.53 -49.24
CA LEU A 451 25.63 26.85 -48.56
C LEU A 451 26.70 26.38 -49.55
N GLU A 452 27.95 26.59 -49.20
CA GLU A 452 29.11 26.10 -49.96
C GLU A 452 29.28 24.59 -49.79
N ALA A 453 29.81 23.92 -50.81
CA ALA A 453 30.12 22.52 -50.76
C ALA A 453 31.34 22.26 -49.86
N ALA A 454 31.29 21.20 -49.01
CA ALA A 454 32.39 20.74 -48.20
C ALA A 454 33.19 19.65 -48.95
N ARG A 455 34.49 19.58 -48.66
CA ARG A 455 35.39 18.57 -49.30
C ARG A 455 35.11 17.14 -48.82
N ASN A 456 34.69 16.97 -47.57
CA ASN A 456 34.45 15.69 -46.94
C ASN A 456 33.02 15.60 -46.38
N ASN A 457 32.36 14.43 -46.50
CA ASN A 457 31.03 14.24 -45.93
C ASN A 457 31.12 13.66 -44.51
N THR A 458 31.31 14.56 -43.54
CA THR A 458 31.32 14.22 -42.10
C THR A 458 30.07 14.80 -41.37
N MET A 459 29.05 15.16 -42.16
CA MET A 459 27.91 15.93 -41.62
C MET A 459 27.15 15.17 -40.54
N GLN A 460 26.95 13.89 -40.68
CA GLN A 460 26.30 13.06 -39.61
C GLN A 460 27.00 13.23 -38.24
N ALA A 461 28.32 13.15 -38.22
CA ALA A 461 29.08 13.30 -36.97
C ALA A 461 29.05 14.73 -36.44
N VAL A 462 29.11 15.74 -37.35
CA VAL A 462 29.05 17.17 -37.00
C VAL A 462 27.68 17.53 -36.41
N LEU A 463 26.59 17.08 -37.07
CA LEU A 463 25.23 17.30 -36.59
C LEU A 463 25.03 16.64 -35.21
N THR A 464 25.39 15.38 -35.07
CA THR A 464 25.33 14.68 -33.81
C THR A 464 26.10 15.38 -32.70
N GLY A 465 27.36 15.78 -32.99
CA GLY A 465 28.22 16.48 -32.04
C GLY A 465 27.72 17.87 -31.64
N GLN A 466 26.95 18.55 -32.50
CA GLN A 466 26.39 19.88 -32.19
C GLN A 466 25.05 19.75 -31.44
N PHE A 467 24.16 18.89 -31.89
CA PHE A 467 22.83 18.75 -31.30
C PHE A 467 22.83 17.93 -29.99
N SER A 468 23.87 17.12 -29.72
CA SER A 468 24.06 16.49 -28.42
C SER A 468 24.33 17.49 -27.28
N LYS A 469 24.73 18.71 -27.58
CA LYS A 469 24.96 19.80 -26.62
C LYS A 469 23.63 20.45 -26.21
N CYS A 470 22.74 19.67 -25.59
CA CYS A 470 21.41 20.17 -25.20
C CYS A 470 21.42 21.25 -24.10
N GLY A 471 22.53 21.40 -23.36
CA GLY A 471 22.65 22.40 -22.29
C GLY A 471 21.60 22.26 -21.18
N GLU A 472 21.01 23.38 -20.79
CA GLU A 472 19.94 23.44 -19.77
C GLU A 472 18.54 23.17 -20.34
N THR A 473 18.42 22.80 -21.63
CA THR A 473 17.13 22.46 -22.19
C THR A 473 16.58 21.16 -21.55
N PRO A 474 15.25 20.97 -21.52
CA PRO A 474 14.62 19.79 -20.96
C PRO A 474 14.75 18.54 -21.85
N PHE A 475 15.70 18.54 -22.78
CA PHE A 475 15.90 17.43 -23.72
C PHE A 475 17.28 16.80 -23.60
N ARG A 476 17.35 15.53 -23.96
CA ARG A 476 18.56 14.76 -24.16
C ARG A 476 18.49 14.08 -25.53
N LEU A 477 19.49 14.30 -26.39
CA LEU A 477 19.56 13.62 -27.69
C LEU A 477 19.88 12.13 -27.45
N GLU A 478 18.97 11.25 -27.85
CA GLU A 478 19.17 9.80 -27.84
C GLU A 478 19.83 9.33 -29.14
N THR A 479 19.23 9.69 -30.27
CA THR A 479 19.74 9.37 -31.61
C THR A 479 19.55 10.54 -32.55
N LEU A 480 20.44 10.67 -33.53
CA LEU A 480 20.30 11.59 -34.65
C LEU A 480 20.66 10.86 -35.93
N GLU A 481 19.72 10.84 -36.86
CA GLU A 481 19.86 10.27 -38.20
C GLU A 481 19.82 11.37 -39.25
N ALA A 482 20.77 11.40 -40.17
CA ALA A 482 20.81 12.30 -41.29
C ALA A 482 21.25 11.55 -42.55
N PRO A 483 20.41 10.57 -42.98
CA PRO A 483 20.73 9.81 -44.19
C PRO A 483 20.77 10.75 -45.38
N ASP A 484 21.74 10.53 -46.26
CA ASP A 484 21.90 11.28 -47.51
C ASP A 484 22.11 12.81 -47.34
N PHE A 485 22.55 13.26 -46.15
CA PHE A 485 22.83 14.68 -45.92
C PHE A 485 24.06 15.11 -46.75
N PRO A 486 23.92 16.14 -47.64
CA PRO A 486 24.99 16.51 -48.53
C PRO A 486 26.18 17.11 -47.79
N ALA A 487 27.38 16.99 -48.35
CA ALA A 487 28.56 17.62 -47.83
C ALA A 487 28.52 19.13 -48.07
N VAL A 488 28.21 19.90 -47.03
CA VAL A 488 28.08 21.36 -47.06
C VAL A 488 28.81 21.99 -45.89
N LEU A 489 29.22 23.26 -46.05
CA LEU A 489 29.80 24.05 -44.98
C LEU A 489 28.69 24.86 -44.29
N ILE A 490 28.41 24.52 -43.05
CA ILE A 490 27.50 25.30 -42.20
C ILE A 490 28.35 26.01 -41.15
N PRO A 491 28.33 27.36 -41.12
CA PRO A 491 29.11 28.14 -40.14
C PRO A 491 28.79 27.74 -38.69
N MET A 492 29.80 27.66 -37.83
CA MET A 492 29.62 27.26 -36.43
C MET A 492 28.70 28.21 -35.62
N ALA A 493 28.68 29.51 -36.01
CA ALA A 493 27.73 30.47 -35.42
C ALA A 493 26.29 30.07 -35.75
N LEU A 494 26.01 29.73 -37.02
CA LEU A 494 24.68 29.31 -37.47
C LEU A 494 24.25 28.00 -36.81
N PHE A 495 25.18 27.04 -36.62
CA PHE A 495 24.86 25.81 -35.86
C PHE A 495 24.41 26.06 -34.42
N LYS A 496 25.07 27.02 -33.74
CA LYS A 496 24.72 27.39 -32.36
C LYS A 496 23.33 28.03 -32.30
N GLU A 497 23.03 28.90 -33.25
CA GLU A 497 21.74 29.56 -33.36
C GLU A 497 20.62 28.55 -33.69
N LEU A 498 20.81 27.73 -34.71
CA LEU A 498 19.90 26.67 -35.13
C LEU A 498 19.55 25.72 -33.96
N ARG A 499 20.57 25.23 -33.28
CA ARG A 499 20.38 24.34 -32.14
C ARG A 499 19.56 25.00 -31.04
N ARG A 500 19.87 26.28 -30.70
CA ARG A 500 19.14 27.02 -29.67
C ARG A 500 17.70 27.26 -30.09
N SER A 501 17.46 27.72 -31.31
CA SER A 501 16.12 27.93 -31.84
C SER A 501 15.32 26.65 -31.93
N PHE A 502 15.94 25.55 -32.40
CA PHE A 502 15.32 24.26 -32.50
C PHE A 502 14.85 23.74 -31.11
N TYR A 503 15.73 23.69 -30.12
CA TYR A 503 15.36 23.18 -28.80
C TYR A 503 14.35 24.08 -28.06
N GLN A 504 14.38 25.38 -28.35
CA GLN A 504 13.36 26.32 -27.85
C GLN A 504 11.99 25.99 -28.47
N GLN A 505 11.90 25.92 -29.81
CA GLN A 505 10.65 25.63 -30.52
C GLN A 505 10.14 24.20 -30.19
N LEU A 506 11.04 23.20 -30.08
CA LEU A 506 10.69 21.88 -29.64
C LEU A 506 10.10 21.91 -28.24
N GLY A 507 10.69 22.66 -27.31
CA GLY A 507 10.19 22.87 -25.97
C GLY A 507 8.77 23.46 -25.95
N GLU A 508 8.57 24.55 -26.71
CA GLU A 508 7.26 25.17 -26.83
C GLU A 508 6.22 24.19 -27.40
N ALA A 509 6.55 23.41 -28.44
CA ALA A 509 5.66 22.46 -29.07
C ALA A 509 5.32 21.27 -28.12
N VAL A 510 6.33 20.66 -27.50
CA VAL A 510 6.17 19.50 -26.62
C VAL A 510 5.38 19.86 -25.36
N PHE A 511 5.79 20.94 -24.67
CA PHE A 511 5.17 21.27 -23.38
C PHE A 511 3.80 21.90 -23.53
N SER A 512 3.54 22.70 -24.57
CA SER A 512 2.19 23.21 -24.81
C SER A 512 1.22 22.10 -25.20
N GLY A 513 1.64 21.16 -26.05
CA GLY A 513 0.85 19.99 -26.44
C GLY A 513 0.54 19.10 -25.24
N PHE A 514 1.56 18.75 -24.46
CA PHE A 514 1.42 17.92 -23.27
C PHE A 514 0.56 18.59 -22.18
N ALA A 515 0.81 19.87 -21.90
CA ALA A 515 0.00 20.63 -20.95
C ALA A 515 -1.47 20.71 -21.38
N LYS A 516 -1.76 20.88 -22.67
CA LYS A 516 -3.12 20.88 -23.22
C LYS A 516 -3.79 19.50 -23.06
N GLN A 517 -3.09 18.41 -23.38
CA GLN A 517 -3.61 17.06 -23.21
C GLN A 517 -3.92 16.77 -21.73
N LEU A 518 -3.00 17.17 -20.84
CA LEU A 518 -3.17 16.98 -19.39
C LEU A 518 -4.36 17.79 -18.86
N ALA A 519 -4.54 19.04 -19.31
CA ALA A 519 -5.69 19.86 -18.94
C ALA A 519 -7.00 19.24 -19.40
N VAL A 520 -7.05 18.68 -20.62
CA VAL A 520 -8.22 17.96 -21.14
C VAL A 520 -8.51 16.72 -20.31
N ALA A 521 -7.50 15.90 -20.01
CA ALA A 521 -7.64 14.70 -19.19
C ALA A 521 -8.13 15.03 -17.78
N ARG A 522 -7.56 16.04 -17.14
CA ARG A 522 -7.98 16.57 -15.83
C ARG A 522 -9.45 16.99 -15.85
N GLN A 523 -9.85 17.78 -16.86
CA GLN A 523 -11.24 18.25 -16.97
C GLN A 523 -12.21 17.09 -17.22
N ALA A 524 -11.80 16.10 -18.01
CA ALA A 524 -12.59 14.87 -18.24
C ALA A 524 -12.75 14.06 -16.95
N ALA A 525 -11.69 13.93 -16.16
CA ALA A 525 -11.75 13.23 -14.87
C ALA A 525 -12.66 13.94 -13.85
N LEU A 526 -12.62 15.28 -13.78
CA LEU A 526 -13.53 16.05 -12.91
C LEU A 526 -14.99 15.86 -13.35
N LYS A 527 -15.26 15.92 -14.67
CA LYS A 527 -16.60 15.66 -15.20
C LYS A 527 -17.08 14.24 -14.91
N ASP A 528 -16.19 13.22 -14.99
CA ASP A 528 -16.55 11.84 -14.62
C ASP A 528 -16.92 11.75 -13.13
N VAL A 529 -16.16 12.40 -12.26
CA VAL A 529 -16.49 12.47 -10.81
C VAL A 529 -17.85 13.14 -10.61
N GLU A 530 -18.10 14.25 -11.25
CA GLU A 530 -19.39 14.98 -11.16
C GLU A 530 -20.54 14.16 -11.74
N ALA A 531 -20.36 13.50 -12.88
CA ALA A 531 -21.38 12.68 -13.53
C ALA A 531 -21.82 11.49 -12.65
N VAL A 532 -20.85 10.83 -12.00
CA VAL A 532 -21.13 9.74 -11.06
C VAL A 532 -21.82 10.25 -9.78
N ARG A 533 -21.47 11.43 -9.30
CA ARG A 533 -22.11 12.07 -8.13
C ARG A 533 -23.49 12.63 -8.42
N GLY A 534 -23.67 13.24 -9.60
CA GLY A 534 -24.79 14.14 -9.91
C GLY A 534 -26.00 13.52 -10.62
N ALA A 535 -26.04 12.21 -10.88
CA ALA A 535 -27.12 11.60 -11.68
C ALA A 535 -28.52 11.55 -11.01
N GLY A 536 -28.75 12.31 -9.95
CA GLY A 536 -30.06 12.47 -9.29
C GLY A 536 -30.35 11.37 -8.26
N GLN A 537 -31.18 11.69 -7.29
CA GLN A 537 -31.67 10.69 -6.34
C GLN A 537 -32.38 9.56 -7.10
N ILE A 538 -31.76 8.38 -7.13
CA ILE A 538 -32.50 7.17 -7.49
C ILE A 538 -33.56 7.01 -6.39
N PRO A 539 -34.88 6.93 -6.75
CA PRO A 539 -35.91 6.68 -5.75
C PRO A 539 -35.49 5.49 -4.90
N ALA A 540 -35.65 5.61 -3.58
CA ALA A 540 -35.32 4.51 -2.70
C ALA A 540 -36.01 3.24 -3.21
N SER A 541 -35.25 2.26 -3.63
CA SER A 541 -35.79 0.96 -4.04
C SER A 541 -36.65 0.38 -2.91
N LYS A 542 -37.55 -0.55 -3.24
CA LYS A 542 -38.26 -1.31 -2.22
C LYS A 542 -37.24 -1.78 -1.17
N GLU A 543 -37.58 -1.56 0.10
CA GLU A 543 -36.73 -1.97 1.19
C GLU A 543 -36.41 -3.46 1.10
N SER A 544 -35.16 -3.82 1.30
CA SER A 544 -34.71 -5.21 1.34
C SER A 544 -33.84 -5.47 2.55
N LEU A 545 -34.09 -6.57 3.24
CA LEU A 545 -33.34 -7.06 4.39
C LEU A 545 -32.64 -8.35 4.05
N THR A 546 -31.33 -8.39 4.19
CA THR A 546 -30.51 -9.60 4.14
C THR A 546 -30.06 -9.96 5.55
N VAL A 547 -30.17 -11.21 5.94
CA VAL A 547 -29.66 -11.65 7.24
C VAL A 547 -28.57 -12.71 7.05
N LEU A 548 -27.42 -12.46 7.66
CA LEU A 548 -26.25 -13.32 7.62
C LEU A 548 -26.23 -14.23 8.86
N ILE A 549 -26.13 -15.52 8.62
CA ILE A 549 -26.03 -16.56 9.65
C ILE A 549 -24.94 -17.58 9.29
N ASP A 550 -24.39 -18.27 10.28
CA ASP A 550 -23.27 -19.20 10.07
C ASP A 550 -23.67 -20.59 9.60
N GLN A 551 -24.86 -21.06 10.00
CA GLN A 551 -25.25 -22.47 9.84
C GLN A 551 -26.20 -22.65 8.64
N PRO A 552 -25.77 -23.31 7.55
CA PRO A 552 -26.64 -23.55 6.39
C PRO A 552 -27.95 -24.25 6.74
N LYS A 553 -27.98 -25.12 7.76
CA LYS A 553 -29.21 -25.79 8.22
C LYS A 553 -30.30 -24.82 8.74
N GLU A 554 -29.92 -23.63 9.19
CA GLU A 554 -30.84 -22.63 9.75
C GLU A 554 -31.31 -21.60 8.70
N TRP A 555 -31.03 -21.80 7.41
CA TRP A 555 -31.29 -20.87 6.33
C TRP A 555 -32.74 -20.31 6.27
N ARG A 556 -33.73 -21.07 6.77
CA ARG A 556 -35.15 -20.67 6.80
C ARG A 556 -35.44 -19.64 7.86
N PHE A 557 -34.65 -19.57 8.92
CA PHE A 557 -34.92 -18.68 10.05
C PHE A 557 -35.02 -17.20 9.63
N PRO A 558 -34.06 -16.64 8.87
CA PRO A 558 -34.16 -15.26 8.39
C PRO A 558 -35.43 -15.02 7.58
N LEU A 559 -35.75 -15.88 6.63
CA LEU A 559 -36.90 -15.77 5.73
C LEU A 559 -38.22 -15.85 6.51
N ALA A 560 -38.33 -16.78 7.46
CA ALA A 560 -39.49 -16.93 8.33
C ALA A 560 -39.71 -15.70 9.25
N ASN A 561 -38.65 -14.95 9.50
CA ASN A 561 -38.65 -13.69 10.25
C ASN A 561 -38.63 -12.45 9.32
N GLY A 562 -39.04 -12.63 8.04
CA GLY A 562 -39.31 -11.56 7.08
C GLY A 562 -38.08 -10.90 6.51
N ALA A 563 -36.94 -11.55 6.48
CA ALA A 563 -35.84 -11.15 5.62
C ALA A 563 -36.16 -11.52 4.16
N ASP A 564 -35.69 -10.74 3.21
CA ASP A 564 -35.82 -11.01 1.78
C ASP A 564 -34.78 -12.04 1.30
N SER A 565 -33.64 -12.10 1.99
CA SER A 565 -32.57 -13.02 1.65
C SER A 565 -31.80 -13.49 2.89
N THR A 566 -31.31 -14.73 2.79
CA THR A 566 -30.36 -15.31 3.74
C THR A 566 -28.97 -15.35 3.12
N LEU A 567 -27.98 -14.76 3.79
CA LEU A 567 -26.57 -14.81 3.41
C LEU A 567 -25.86 -15.90 4.20
N LEU A 568 -25.22 -16.83 3.50
CA LEU A 568 -24.56 -18.01 4.06
C LEU A 568 -23.05 -18.03 3.70
N PRO A 569 -22.13 -18.00 4.67
CA PRO A 569 -20.71 -18.09 4.39
C PRO A 569 -20.34 -19.53 3.94
N LEU A 570 -19.61 -19.63 2.85
CA LEU A 570 -18.99 -20.86 2.37
C LEU A 570 -17.71 -21.16 3.16
N SER A 571 -17.83 -21.51 4.43
CA SER A 571 -16.72 -22.10 5.19
C SER A 571 -16.51 -23.56 4.83
N LYS A 572 -15.33 -24.13 5.09
CA LYS A 572 -15.09 -25.57 4.91
C LYS A 572 -16.13 -26.44 5.65
N ALA A 573 -16.49 -26.02 6.87
CA ALA A 573 -17.54 -26.69 7.65
C ALA A 573 -18.92 -26.57 6.99
N ALA A 574 -19.25 -25.42 6.38
CA ALA A 574 -20.51 -25.26 5.66
C ALA A 574 -20.53 -26.13 4.38
N ILE A 575 -19.43 -26.20 3.65
CA ILE A 575 -19.30 -27.00 2.42
C ILE A 575 -19.63 -28.48 2.71
N HIS A 576 -19.14 -29.03 3.82
CA HIS A 576 -19.46 -30.41 4.23
C HIS A 576 -20.97 -30.63 4.50
N GLN A 577 -21.73 -29.60 4.81
CA GLN A 577 -23.15 -29.67 5.05
C GLN A 577 -24.02 -29.52 3.79
N LEU A 578 -23.46 -29.03 2.68
CA LEU A 578 -24.21 -28.75 1.46
C LEU A 578 -24.95 -29.96 0.87
N PRO A 579 -24.39 -31.18 0.82
CA PRO A 579 -25.11 -32.33 0.30
C PRO A 579 -26.44 -32.60 1.02
N ALA A 580 -26.51 -32.32 2.32
CA ALA A 580 -27.73 -32.52 3.11
C ALA A 580 -28.67 -31.29 3.11
N THR A 581 -28.14 -30.09 2.86
CA THR A 581 -28.89 -28.82 3.00
C THR A 581 -29.39 -28.29 1.67
N VAL A 582 -28.60 -28.35 0.59
CA VAL A 582 -28.96 -27.84 -0.74
C VAL A 582 -30.27 -28.42 -1.27
N PRO A 583 -30.53 -29.77 -1.18
CA PRO A 583 -31.80 -30.30 -1.64
C PRO A 583 -33.03 -29.72 -0.91
N ARG A 584 -32.86 -29.29 0.34
CA ARG A 584 -33.91 -28.69 1.17
C ARG A 584 -34.12 -27.19 0.86
N MET A 585 -33.27 -26.56 0.07
CA MET A 585 -33.35 -25.16 -0.35
C MET A 585 -34.03 -24.99 -1.70
N ARG A 586 -34.44 -26.07 -2.36
CA ARG A 586 -35.14 -26.04 -3.65
C ARG A 586 -36.37 -25.15 -3.58
N GLY A 587 -36.51 -24.26 -4.57
CA GLY A 587 -37.57 -23.26 -4.64
C GLY A 587 -37.30 -21.97 -3.86
N SER A 588 -36.13 -21.87 -3.24
CA SER A 588 -35.68 -20.68 -2.50
C SER A 588 -34.31 -20.20 -2.97
N GLU A 589 -33.85 -20.67 -4.11
CA GLU A 589 -32.49 -20.37 -4.63
C GLU A 589 -32.25 -18.87 -4.78
N GLU A 590 -33.28 -18.12 -5.21
CA GLU A 590 -33.20 -16.66 -5.36
C GLU A 590 -33.11 -15.90 -4.03
N GLN A 591 -33.48 -16.53 -2.93
CA GLN A 591 -33.44 -15.94 -1.58
C GLN A 591 -32.12 -16.23 -0.87
N ILE A 592 -31.28 -17.10 -1.41
CA ILE A 592 -30.01 -17.51 -0.80
C ILE A 592 -28.85 -16.83 -1.51
N ILE A 593 -27.98 -16.20 -0.73
CA ILE A 593 -26.72 -15.59 -1.18
C ILE A 593 -25.57 -16.38 -0.56
N TRP A 594 -24.59 -16.80 -1.36
CA TRP A 594 -23.42 -17.54 -0.88
C TRP A 594 -22.22 -16.60 -0.75
N GLN A 595 -21.75 -16.37 0.49
CA GLN A 595 -20.58 -15.53 0.73
C GLN A 595 -19.29 -16.33 0.59
N LEU A 596 -18.42 -15.89 -0.31
CA LEU A 596 -17.09 -16.48 -0.46
C LEU A 596 -16.17 -16.04 0.70
N PRO A 597 -15.25 -16.92 1.18
CA PRO A 597 -14.38 -16.58 2.30
C PRO A 597 -13.40 -15.48 1.91
N PHE A 598 -13.21 -14.52 2.81
CA PHE A 598 -12.36 -13.35 2.61
C PHE A 598 -10.92 -13.69 2.17
N MET A 599 -10.30 -14.72 2.75
CA MET A 599 -9.02 -15.27 2.33
C MET A 599 -9.24 -16.66 1.75
N LEU A 600 -8.81 -16.86 0.51
CA LEU A 600 -8.90 -18.11 -0.20
C LEU A 600 -7.58 -18.43 -0.86
N PHE A 601 -6.75 -19.24 -0.24
CA PHE A 601 -5.42 -19.59 -0.73
C PHE A 601 -5.51 -20.56 -1.92
N ASP A 602 -4.50 -20.54 -2.82
CA ASP A 602 -4.49 -21.35 -4.04
C ASP A 602 -4.69 -22.85 -3.79
N ARG A 603 -4.18 -23.37 -2.69
CA ARG A 603 -4.38 -24.78 -2.26
C ARG A 603 -5.84 -25.16 -2.05
N ASP A 604 -6.69 -24.20 -1.68
CA ASP A 604 -8.12 -24.41 -1.42
C ASP A 604 -9.01 -24.12 -2.65
N LEU A 605 -8.46 -23.50 -3.70
CA LEU A 605 -9.21 -23.11 -4.91
C LEU A 605 -9.96 -24.26 -5.59
N PRO A 606 -9.40 -25.48 -5.73
CA PRO A 606 -10.13 -26.59 -6.36
C PRO A 606 -11.44 -26.89 -5.63
N LEU A 607 -11.42 -27.00 -4.31
CA LEU A 607 -12.61 -27.25 -3.50
C LEU A 607 -13.68 -26.17 -3.71
N TYR A 608 -13.29 -24.91 -3.68
CA TYR A 608 -14.24 -23.80 -3.84
C TYR A 608 -14.78 -23.66 -5.28
N ARG A 609 -13.94 -23.89 -6.29
CA ARG A 609 -14.40 -23.91 -7.71
C ARG A 609 -15.45 -25.00 -7.92
N ASP A 610 -15.22 -26.19 -7.41
CA ASP A 610 -16.16 -27.30 -7.53
C ASP A 610 -17.44 -27.02 -6.75
N THR A 611 -17.35 -26.47 -5.54
CA THR A 611 -18.49 -26.06 -4.74
C THR A 611 -19.33 -24.99 -5.45
N ILE A 612 -18.69 -23.96 -5.99
CA ILE A 612 -19.39 -22.91 -6.74
C ILE A 612 -20.12 -23.49 -7.96
N ARG A 613 -19.47 -24.37 -8.74
CA ARG A 613 -20.10 -25.05 -9.87
C ARG A 613 -21.30 -25.91 -9.46
N GLN A 614 -21.17 -26.67 -8.37
CA GLN A 614 -22.27 -27.46 -7.84
C GLN A 614 -23.46 -26.60 -7.42
N LEU A 615 -23.22 -25.51 -6.69
CA LEU A 615 -24.25 -24.55 -6.31
C LEU A 615 -24.90 -23.91 -7.53
N HIS A 616 -24.10 -23.48 -8.51
CA HIS A 616 -24.60 -22.93 -9.74
C HIS A 616 -25.47 -23.95 -10.52
N SER A 617 -25.05 -25.21 -10.64
CA SER A 617 -25.81 -26.28 -11.26
C SER A 617 -27.10 -26.62 -10.49
N ALA A 618 -27.12 -26.38 -9.17
CA ALA A 618 -28.31 -26.51 -8.33
C ALA A 618 -29.27 -25.31 -8.41
N GLY A 619 -28.99 -24.31 -9.26
CA GLY A 619 -29.85 -23.15 -9.50
C GLY A 619 -29.48 -21.88 -8.73
N PHE A 620 -28.50 -21.91 -7.81
CA PHE A 620 -28.08 -20.70 -7.08
C PHE A 620 -27.31 -19.76 -8.01
N ARG A 621 -27.65 -18.48 -7.97
CA ARG A 621 -27.05 -17.45 -8.83
C ARG A 621 -26.42 -16.30 -8.03
N ARG A 622 -26.73 -16.17 -6.75
CA ARG A 622 -26.35 -15.01 -5.93
C ARG A 622 -25.14 -15.31 -5.08
N PHE A 623 -24.03 -14.60 -5.34
CA PHE A 623 -22.77 -14.76 -4.63
C PHE A 623 -22.28 -13.42 -4.08
N GLU A 624 -21.71 -13.45 -2.88
CA GLU A 624 -21.11 -12.29 -2.28
C GLU A 624 -19.57 -12.38 -2.30
N ALA A 625 -18.96 -11.45 -2.98
CA ALA A 625 -17.53 -11.31 -3.09
C ALA A 625 -16.97 -10.52 -1.89
N ALA A 626 -16.06 -11.11 -1.14
CA ALA A 626 -15.35 -10.46 -0.04
C ALA A 626 -13.90 -10.06 -0.40
N ASN A 627 -13.48 -10.32 -1.64
CA ASN A 627 -12.16 -10.01 -2.18
C ASN A 627 -12.23 -9.89 -3.71
N LEU A 628 -11.33 -9.10 -4.29
CA LEU A 628 -11.24 -8.90 -5.75
C LEU A 628 -11.10 -10.21 -6.53
N SER A 629 -10.41 -11.20 -5.97
CA SER A 629 -10.19 -12.52 -6.58
C SER A 629 -11.48 -13.28 -6.91
N HIS A 630 -12.56 -12.98 -6.22
CA HIS A 630 -13.83 -13.70 -6.38
C HIS A 630 -14.51 -13.41 -7.73
N PHE A 631 -14.27 -12.24 -8.31
CA PHE A 631 -14.77 -11.90 -9.64
C PHE A 631 -14.19 -12.82 -10.73
N GLU A 632 -12.92 -13.24 -10.58
CA GLU A 632 -12.33 -14.23 -11.49
C GLU A 632 -12.86 -15.64 -11.22
N LEU A 633 -13.16 -15.99 -9.97
CA LEU A 633 -13.72 -17.31 -9.62
C LEU A 633 -15.14 -17.48 -10.13
N LEU A 634 -15.94 -16.42 -10.15
CA LEU A 634 -17.33 -16.42 -10.59
C LEU A 634 -17.47 -16.17 -12.09
N ARG A 635 -16.38 -15.81 -12.75
CA ARG A 635 -16.38 -15.46 -14.15
C ARG A 635 -16.77 -16.64 -15.04
N GLY A 636 -17.60 -16.36 -16.06
CA GLY A 636 -18.07 -17.34 -17.03
C GLY A 636 -19.21 -18.24 -16.54
N LEU A 637 -19.72 -18.02 -15.34
CA LEU A 637 -20.92 -18.65 -14.84
C LEU A 637 -22.14 -17.81 -15.27
N GLU A 638 -23.03 -18.41 -16.03
CA GLU A 638 -24.19 -17.71 -16.60
C GLU A 638 -25.21 -17.29 -15.53
N GLY A 639 -25.70 -16.05 -15.63
CA GLY A 639 -26.74 -15.51 -14.77
C GLY A 639 -26.31 -15.26 -13.33
N VAL A 640 -25.00 -15.29 -13.02
CA VAL A 640 -24.51 -15.02 -11.67
C VAL A 640 -24.65 -13.54 -11.33
N GLN A 641 -25.23 -13.27 -10.17
CA GLN A 641 -25.38 -11.96 -9.55
C GLN A 641 -24.36 -11.79 -8.45
N ILE A 642 -23.49 -10.78 -8.57
CA ILE A 642 -22.41 -10.55 -7.62
C ILE A 642 -22.76 -9.37 -6.72
N SER A 643 -22.70 -9.59 -5.41
CA SER A 643 -22.65 -8.51 -4.42
C SER A 643 -21.25 -8.39 -3.81
N THR A 644 -20.85 -7.20 -3.36
CA THR A 644 -19.58 -7.03 -2.66
C THR A 644 -19.79 -6.85 -1.15
N TRP A 645 -18.89 -7.45 -0.36
CA TRP A 645 -18.84 -7.31 1.08
C TRP A 645 -18.15 -6.00 1.50
N HIS A 646 -18.43 -5.46 2.69
CA HIS A 646 -17.81 -4.22 3.18
C HIS A 646 -16.27 -4.23 3.17
N ARG A 647 -15.63 -5.40 3.14
CA ARG A 647 -14.17 -5.56 3.01
C ARG A 647 -13.62 -5.23 1.62
N CYS A 648 -14.51 -4.96 0.65
CA CYS A 648 -14.17 -4.47 -0.68
C CYS A 648 -14.03 -2.94 -0.74
N PHE A 649 -14.10 -2.25 0.41
CA PHE A 649 -13.78 -0.82 0.58
C PHE A 649 -14.62 0.15 -0.25
N SER A 650 -15.95 0.00 -0.26
CA SER A 650 -16.87 0.91 -0.95
C SER A 650 -17.09 2.19 -0.13
N LEU A 651 -16.11 3.13 -0.14
CA LEU A 651 -16.13 4.37 0.64
C LEU A 651 -16.51 5.62 -0.19
N ASN A 652 -16.49 5.52 -1.53
CA ASN A 652 -16.80 6.61 -2.44
C ASN A 652 -17.50 6.11 -3.71
N SER A 653 -18.10 7.05 -4.45
CA SER A 653 -18.89 6.75 -5.66
C SER A 653 -18.04 6.17 -6.80
N GLN A 654 -16.79 6.58 -6.94
CA GLN A 654 -15.87 6.05 -7.95
C GLN A 654 -15.47 4.59 -7.67
N ALA A 655 -15.32 4.21 -6.39
CA ALA A 655 -15.11 2.82 -5.99
C ALA A 655 -16.36 1.96 -6.30
N LEU A 656 -17.56 2.48 -6.03
CA LEU A 656 -18.81 1.81 -6.41
C LEU A 656 -18.94 1.66 -7.93
N ALA A 657 -18.57 2.69 -8.70
CA ALA A 657 -18.54 2.62 -10.15
C ALA A 657 -17.57 1.53 -10.66
N ALA A 658 -16.38 1.45 -10.04
CA ALA A 658 -15.41 0.41 -10.37
C ALA A 658 -15.95 -1.00 -10.10
N TRP A 659 -16.63 -1.23 -8.98
CA TRP A 659 -17.28 -2.51 -8.69
C TRP A 659 -18.42 -2.82 -9.67
N SER A 660 -19.22 -1.81 -10.04
CA SER A 660 -20.27 -1.97 -11.04
C SER A 660 -19.72 -2.35 -12.42
N GLU A 661 -18.62 -1.71 -12.85
CA GLU A 661 -17.92 -2.05 -14.10
C GLU A 661 -17.37 -3.47 -14.10
N LEU A 662 -17.04 -4.03 -12.93
CA LEU A 662 -16.64 -5.42 -12.76
C LEU A 662 -17.82 -6.39 -12.72
N GLY A 663 -19.06 -5.90 -12.76
CA GLY A 663 -20.28 -6.71 -12.78
C GLY A 663 -20.93 -6.90 -11.41
N ALA A 664 -20.57 -6.10 -10.39
CA ALA A 664 -21.31 -6.11 -9.13
C ALA A 664 -22.65 -5.39 -9.28
N GLU A 665 -23.74 -6.04 -8.87
CA GLU A 665 -25.11 -5.48 -8.86
C GLU A 665 -25.41 -4.77 -7.54
N SER A 666 -24.72 -5.18 -6.45
CA SER A 666 -24.90 -4.65 -5.11
C SER A 666 -23.56 -4.52 -4.39
N ALA A 667 -23.43 -3.51 -3.55
CA ALA A 667 -22.26 -3.31 -2.71
C ALA A 667 -22.66 -3.02 -1.27
N THR A 668 -22.05 -3.75 -0.34
CA THR A 668 -22.14 -3.42 1.09
C THR A 668 -21.16 -2.29 1.38
N LEU A 669 -21.69 -1.17 1.86
CA LEU A 669 -20.92 0.03 2.15
C LEU A 669 -19.93 -0.22 3.28
N TYR A 670 -18.89 0.58 3.30
CA TYR A 670 -17.77 0.40 4.22
C TYR A 670 -18.17 0.66 5.68
N ILE A 671 -17.88 -0.30 6.55
CA ILE A 671 -18.38 -0.27 7.95
C ILE A 671 -17.71 0.81 8.81
N GLU A 672 -16.51 1.28 8.44
CA GLU A 672 -15.82 2.37 9.14
C GLU A 672 -16.35 3.76 8.78
N ASP A 673 -17.26 3.88 7.81
CA ASP A 673 -17.71 5.17 7.28
C ASP A 673 -18.50 5.99 8.30
N ASP A 674 -18.45 7.31 8.13
CA ASP A 674 -19.24 8.26 8.95
C ASP A 674 -20.50 8.73 8.22
N SER A 675 -21.44 9.28 9.00
CA SER A 675 -22.74 9.71 8.49
C SER A 675 -22.63 10.80 7.42
N ALA A 676 -21.66 11.71 7.53
CA ALA A 676 -21.48 12.80 6.59
C ALA A 676 -21.02 12.29 5.21
N ASN A 677 -20.03 11.40 5.18
CA ASN A 677 -19.56 10.78 3.94
C ASN A 677 -20.63 9.86 3.33
N LEU A 678 -21.33 9.07 4.16
CA LEU A 678 -22.44 8.22 3.72
C LEU A 678 -23.56 9.04 3.08
N ALA A 679 -23.92 10.18 3.66
CA ALA A 679 -24.94 11.05 3.09
C ALA A 679 -24.58 11.56 1.69
N GLU A 680 -23.30 11.89 1.46
CA GLU A 680 -22.83 12.29 0.12
C GLU A 680 -22.79 11.10 -0.84
N LEU A 681 -22.28 9.94 -0.40
CA LEU A 681 -22.21 8.73 -1.21
C LEU A 681 -23.59 8.22 -1.65
N LEU A 682 -24.58 8.28 -0.76
CA LEU A 682 -25.95 7.82 -1.03
C LEU A 682 -26.70 8.72 -2.04
N LYS A 683 -26.26 9.96 -2.26
CA LYS A 683 -26.79 10.84 -3.31
C LYS A 683 -26.30 10.46 -4.72
N SER A 684 -25.28 9.61 -4.86
CA SER A 684 -24.76 9.23 -6.16
C SER A 684 -25.82 8.51 -7.01
N GLY A 685 -25.86 8.85 -8.30
CA GLY A 685 -26.82 8.31 -9.25
C GLY A 685 -26.49 6.92 -9.80
N LEU A 686 -25.59 6.19 -9.20
CA LEU A 686 -25.19 4.85 -9.61
C LEU A 686 -26.34 3.85 -9.44
N LYS A 687 -26.50 2.98 -10.43
CA LYS A 687 -27.53 1.91 -10.42
C LYS A 687 -27.18 0.77 -9.45
N ILE A 688 -25.91 0.62 -9.06
CA ILE A 688 -25.48 -0.41 -8.11
C ILE A 688 -26.25 -0.26 -6.79
N GLN A 689 -26.85 -1.34 -6.32
CA GLN A 689 -27.61 -1.33 -5.07
C GLN A 689 -26.63 -1.15 -3.89
N ARG A 690 -26.88 -0.18 -3.02
CA ARG A 690 -26.10 0.11 -1.81
C ARG A 690 -26.74 -0.54 -0.61
N ARG A 691 -26.01 -1.44 0.03
CA ARG A 691 -26.45 -2.17 1.21
C ARG A 691 -25.69 -1.69 2.44
N MET A 692 -26.43 -1.31 3.50
CA MET A 692 -25.86 -0.87 4.76
C MET A 692 -25.90 -1.98 5.81
N VAL A 693 -24.82 -2.12 6.57
CA VAL A 693 -24.80 -3.00 7.74
C VAL A 693 -25.60 -2.32 8.86
N ALA A 694 -26.70 -2.93 9.27
CA ALA A 694 -27.54 -2.44 10.35
C ALA A 694 -27.17 -3.03 11.72
N TYR A 695 -26.64 -4.24 11.75
CA TYR A 695 -26.12 -4.90 12.95
C TYR A 695 -25.04 -5.90 12.56
N ALA A 696 -23.96 -5.95 13.31
CA ALA A 696 -22.91 -6.95 13.13
C ALA A 696 -22.07 -7.13 14.40
N PRO A 697 -21.48 -8.31 14.64
CA PRO A 697 -20.28 -8.40 15.45
C PRO A 697 -19.21 -7.53 14.79
N LEU A 698 -18.43 -6.78 15.56
CA LEU A 698 -17.41 -5.86 15.01
C LEU A 698 -16.03 -6.53 14.98
N PRO A 699 -15.62 -7.17 13.87
CA PRO A 699 -14.30 -7.76 13.73
C PRO A 699 -13.25 -6.68 13.60
N VAL A 700 -12.50 -6.43 14.66
CA VAL A 700 -11.46 -5.38 14.68
C VAL A 700 -10.17 -5.81 13.98
N MET A 701 -9.83 -7.10 14.01
CA MET A 701 -8.68 -7.67 13.30
C MET A 701 -8.99 -9.07 12.77
N THR A 702 -8.41 -9.41 11.64
CA THR A 702 -8.36 -10.80 11.12
C THR A 702 -6.91 -11.15 10.83
N THR A 703 -6.48 -12.34 11.25
CA THR A 703 -5.08 -12.75 11.17
C THR A 703 -4.93 -14.26 10.90
N LYS A 704 -3.85 -14.63 10.23
CA LYS A 704 -3.37 -16.03 10.12
C LYS A 704 -2.43 -16.39 11.28
N ILE A 705 -1.96 -15.38 12.03
CA ILE A 705 -1.08 -15.57 13.19
C ILE A 705 -1.88 -16.21 14.32
N ARG A 706 -1.36 -17.30 14.89
CA ARG A 706 -1.98 -17.95 16.05
C ARG A 706 -1.58 -17.25 17.34
N LEU A 707 -2.56 -16.84 18.12
CA LEU A 707 -2.33 -16.35 19.48
C LEU A 707 -2.02 -17.54 20.39
N LYS A 708 -0.85 -17.49 21.03
CA LYS A 708 -0.48 -18.46 22.07
C LYS A 708 -1.24 -18.13 23.35
N ASP A 709 -1.64 -19.15 24.07
CA ASP A 709 -2.29 -19.06 25.40
C ASP A 709 -3.64 -18.30 25.43
N VAL A 710 -4.26 -18.06 24.28
CA VAL A 710 -5.62 -17.53 24.19
C VAL A 710 -6.57 -18.66 23.80
N HIS A 711 -7.36 -19.12 24.74
CA HIS A 711 -8.23 -20.29 24.60
C HIS A 711 -9.68 -19.99 24.98
N GLY A 712 -10.60 -20.55 24.19
CA GLY A 712 -12.03 -20.53 24.46
C GLY A 712 -12.69 -19.15 24.32
N ASN A 713 -13.91 -19.05 24.80
CA ASN A 713 -14.72 -17.83 24.71
C ASN A 713 -14.41 -16.80 25.82
N VAL A 714 -13.27 -16.92 26.50
CA VAL A 714 -12.87 -15.96 27.53
C VAL A 714 -12.31 -14.72 26.84
N PRO A 715 -12.84 -13.52 27.11
CA PRO A 715 -12.37 -12.29 26.47
C PRO A 715 -10.93 -11.93 26.84
N LEU A 716 -10.25 -11.26 25.91
CA LEU A 716 -9.06 -10.47 26.19
C LEU A 716 -9.52 -9.08 26.65
N HIS A 717 -8.96 -8.56 27.72
CA HIS A 717 -9.24 -7.22 28.21
C HIS A 717 -8.03 -6.31 27.96
N SER A 718 -8.31 -5.10 27.47
CA SER A 718 -7.27 -4.07 27.36
C SER A 718 -7.01 -3.42 28.72
N ASP A 719 -5.93 -2.67 28.81
CA ASP A 719 -5.57 -1.79 29.93
C ASP A 719 -6.60 -0.67 30.21
N ARG A 720 -7.57 -0.47 29.29
CA ARG A 720 -8.64 0.53 29.38
C ARG A 720 -10.03 -0.08 29.59
N GLY A 721 -10.08 -1.40 29.79
CA GLY A 721 -11.33 -2.10 30.07
C GLY A 721 -12.12 -2.58 28.85
N GLU A 722 -11.67 -2.30 27.62
CA GLU A 722 -12.33 -2.89 26.44
C GLU A 722 -12.13 -4.43 26.42
N ALA A 723 -13.16 -5.14 25.99
CA ALA A 723 -13.12 -6.60 25.88
C ALA A 723 -13.18 -7.07 24.43
N TYR A 724 -12.40 -8.11 24.12
CA TYR A 724 -12.28 -8.66 22.77
C TYR A 724 -12.42 -10.17 22.78
N ILE A 725 -13.19 -10.70 21.83
CA ILE A 725 -13.44 -12.14 21.66
C ILE A 725 -12.61 -12.64 20.48
N VAL A 726 -11.92 -13.76 20.66
CA VAL A 726 -11.14 -14.42 19.60
C VAL A 726 -11.90 -15.63 19.10
N THR A 727 -12.19 -15.67 17.80
CA THR A 727 -12.79 -16.81 17.13
C THR A 727 -11.85 -17.34 16.06
N THR A 728 -11.89 -18.66 15.82
CA THR A 728 -11.06 -19.29 14.77
C THR A 728 -11.95 -19.97 13.74
N ARG A 729 -11.73 -19.66 12.45
CA ARG A 729 -12.45 -20.29 11.35
C ARG A 729 -11.50 -20.46 10.14
N ASP A 730 -11.48 -21.64 9.55
CA ASP A 730 -10.71 -22.00 8.36
C ASP A 730 -9.22 -21.56 8.42
N GLY A 731 -8.63 -21.67 9.62
CA GLY A 731 -7.23 -21.33 9.88
C GLY A 731 -6.95 -19.83 10.11
N LEU A 732 -7.98 -18.98 10.08
CA LEU A 732 -7.89 -17.57 10.45
C LEU A 732 -8.47 -17.33 11.84
N GLN A 733 -7.82 -16.43 12.58
CA GLN A 733 -8.36 -15.89 13.82
C GLN A 733 -8.97 -14.52 13.58
N THR A 734 -10.17 -14.32 14.09
CA THR A 734 -10.85 -13.02 14.09
C THR A 734 -10.97 -12.55 15.53
N ILE A 735 -10.45 -11.35 15.78
CA ILE A 735 -10.58 -10.64 17.03
C ILE A 735 -11.73 -9.65 16.84
N SER A 736 -12.81 -9.84 17.58
CA SER A 736 -13.99 -8.97 17.54
C SER A 736 -14.14 -8.21 18.85
N SER A 737 -14.66 -6.98 18.79
CA SER A 737 -15.11 -6.28 19.98
C SER A 737 -16.23 -7.08 20.66
N ALA A 738 -16.23 -7.14 21.99
CA ALA A 738 -17.36 -7.71 22.74
C ALA A 738 -18.62 -6.85 22.62
N THR A 739 -18.47 -5.56 22.23
CA THR A 739 -19.56 -4.64 21.92
C THR A 739 -19.88 -4.69 20.43
N PRO A 740 -21.05 -5.21 20.02
CA PRO A 740 -21.44 -5.28 18.61
C PRO A 740 -21.70 -3.88 18.02
N PHE A 741 -21.59 -3.80 16.69
CA PHE A 741 -22.02 -2.65 15.91
C PHE A 741 -23.53 -2.68 15.68
N SER A 742 -24.20 -1.49 15.81
CA SER A 742 -25.62 -1.37 15.52
C SER A 742 -26.00 0.03 15.02
N LEU A 743 -26.68 0.08 13.89
CA LEU A 743 -27.38 1.24 13.35
C LEU A 743 -28.90 1.01 13.29
N THR A 744 -29.43 0.09 14.07
CA THR A 744 -30.88 -0.21 14.08
C THR A 744 -31.70 1.02 14.42
N ALA A 745 -31.22 1.89 15.32
CA ALA A 745 -31.86 3.18 15.65
C ALA A 745 -31.73 4.25 14.55
N ARG A 746 -30.87 4.03 13.55
CA ARG A 746 -30.63 4.94 12.42
C ARG A 746 -31.32 4.49 11.14
N HIS A 747 -32.06 3.40 11.17
CA HIS A 747 -32.69 2.80 10.00
C HIS A 747 -33.56 3.82 9.22
N ALA A 748 -34.47 4.55 9.90
CA ALA A 748 -35.30 5.55 9.26
C ALA A 748 -34.52 6.74 8.69
N GLU A 749 -33.42 7.15 9.33
CA GLU A 749 -32.51 8.17 8.83
C GLU A 749 -31.82 7.71 7.54
N LEU A 750 -31.25 6.51 7.52
CA LEU A 750 -30.60 5.91 6.37
C LEU A 750 -31.56 5.72 5.20
N ARG A 751 -32.81 5.36 5.46
CA ARG A 751 -33.89 5.29 4.46
C ARG A 751 -34.15 6.64 3.81
N ARG A 752 -34.21 7.72 4.59
CA ARG A 752 -34.38 9.10 4.07
C ARG A 752 -33.20 9.56 3.23
N LEU A 753 -32.00 9.08 3.53
CA LEU A 753 -30.79 9.32 2.73
C LEU A 753 -30.73 8.52 1.43
N GLY A 754 -31.71 7.60 1.18
CA GLY A 754 -31.80 6.81 -0.04
C GLY A 754 -31.24 5.38 0.08
N CYS A 755 -30.86 4.93 1.28
CA CYS A 755 -30.47 3.54 1.47
C CYS A 755 -31.70 2.62 1.45
N GLY A 756 -31.75 1.70 0.49
CA GLY A 756 -32.87 0.75 0.33
C GLY A 756 -32.54 -0.68 0.74
N SER A 757 -31.31 -1.00 1.04
CA SER A 757 -30.90 -2.37 1.37
C SER A 757 -30.11 -2.43 2.66
N PHE A 758 -30.42 -3.40 3.51
CA PHE A 758 -29.82 -3.53 4.84
C PHE A 758 -29.34 -4.96 5.09
N LEU A 759 -28.33 -5.07 5.94
CA LEU A 759 -27.76 -6.34 6.37
C LEU A 759 -27.75 -6.42 7.89
N ILE A 760 -28.21 -7.54 8.42
CA ILE A 760 -28.06 -7.95 9.82
C ILE A 760 -27.13 -9.18 9.86
N ASP A 761 -25.99 -9.06 10.52
CA ASP A 761 -25.06 -10.18 10.74
C ASP A 761 -25.26 -10.77 12.15
N LEU A 762 -25.88 -11.93 12.21
CA LEU A 762 -26.19 -12.62 13.47
C LEU A 762 -25.11 -13.62 13.91
N ARG A 763 -24.01 -13.69 13.17
CA ARG A 763 -22.87 -14.54 13.56
C ARG A 763 -22.31 -14.08 14.90
N GLN A 764 -22.02 -14.82 15.85
CA GLN A 764 -21.58 -14.45 17.21
C GLN A 764 -22.66 -13.85 18.11
N ALA A 765 -23.83 -13.49 17.61
CA ALA A 765 -24.94 -13.14 18.46
C ALA A 765 -25.55 -14.38 19.10
N PRO A 766 -25.89 -14.37 20.41
CA PRO A 766 -26.60 -15.49 21.04
C PRO A 766 -27.89 -15.81 20.30
N ARG A 767 -28.20 -17.08 20.15
CA ARG A 767 -29.37 -17.53 19.36
C ARG A 767 -30.70 -16.97 19.87
N GLU A 768 -30.85 -16.83 21.17
CA GLU A 768 -31.98 -16.24 21.85
C GLU A 768 -32.21 -14.76 21.52
N SER A 769 -31.15 -14.01 21.18
CA SER A 769 -31.25 -12.58 20.85
C SER A 769 -31.63 -12.29 19.39
N TRP A 770 -31.61 -13.31 18.51
CA TRP A 770 -31.82 -13.11 17.06
C TRP A 770 -33.15 -12.44 16.72
N ASN A 771 -34.24 -12.89 17.36
CA ASN A 771 -35.57 -12.30 17.14
C ASN A 771 -35.63 -10.82 17.61
N GLU A 772 -35.00 -10.52 18.76
CA GLU A 772 -34.94 -9.16 19.29
C GLU A 772 -34.15 -8.21 18.37
N ILE A 773 -33.01 -8.67 17.83
CA ILE A 773 -32.20 -7.88 16.91
C ILE A 773 -33.01 -7.51 15.65
N ILE A 774 -33.70 -8.49 15.04
CA ILE A 774 -34.55 -8.25 13.86
C ILE A 774 -35.73 -7.33 14.22
N ALA A 775 -36.35 -7.53 15.37
CA ALA A 775 -37.46 -6.68 15.84
C ALA A 775 -37.01 -5.24 16.13
N ALA A 776 -35.84 -5.05 16.73
CA ALA A 776 -35.26 -3.73 16.99
C ALA A 776 -34.98 -2.97 15.67
N TYR A 777 -34.44 -3.65 14.66
CA TYR A 777 -34.24 -3.10 13.32
C TYR A 777 -35.57 -2.57 12.73
N ARG A 778 -36.61 -3.40 12.73
CA ARG A 778 -37.94 -3.05 12.20
C ARG A 778 -38.60 -1.91 12.94
N ALA A 779 -38.44 -1.89 14.26
CA ALA A 779 -39.00 -0.86 15.12
C ALA A 779 -38.16 0.41 15.18
N ASN A 780 -37.05 0.49 14.43
CA ASN A 780 -36.09 1.61 14.47
C ASN A 780 -35.66 1.93 15.93
N ARG A 781 -35.33 0.88 16.71
CA ARG A 781 -34.96 1.00 18.11
C ARG A 781 -33.49 0.68 18.34
N PRO A 782 -32.82 1.32 19.31
CA PRO A 782 -31.45 0.95 19.70
C PRO A 782 -31.45 -0.44 20.37
N ILE A 783 -30.31 -1.12 20.30
CA ILE A 783 -30.02 -2.35 21.03
C ILE A 783 -29.04 -1.99 22.14
N ALA A 784 -29.38 -2.36 23.39
CA ALA A 784 -28.50 -2.10 24.52
C ALA A 784 -27.14 -2.80 24.36
N GLY A 785 -26.07 -2.18 24.83
CA GLY A 785 -24.73 -2.75 24.77
C GLY A 785 -24.12 -2.80 23.37
N THR A 786 -24.58 -1.96 22.42
CA THR A 786 -24.03 -1.81 21.07
C THR A 786 -23.35 -0.47 20.87
N THR A 787 -22.59 -0.36 19.77
CA THR A 787 -21.92 0.89 19.34
C THR A 787 -22.31 1.25 17.92
N GLU A 788 -22.46 2.54 17.63
CA GLU A 788 -22.61 3.06 16.26
C GLU A 788 -21.26 3.20 15.54
N PHE A 789 -20.16 2.81 16.18
CA PHE A 789 -18.78 2.90 15.66
C PHE A 789 -18.46 4.35 15.26
N ASN A 790 -18.07 4.58 14.00
CA ASN A 790 -17.74 5.93 13.50
C ASN A 790 -18.96 6.68 12.94
N TYR A 791 -20.14 6.10 12.90
CA TYR A 791 -21.30 6.73 12.24
C TYR A 791 -21.60 8.13 12.78
N ALA A 792 -21.57 8.30 14.11
CA ALA A 792 -21.80 9.59 14.77
C ALA A 792 -20.50 10.40 15.01
N ALA A 793 -19.33 9.84 14.67
CA ALA A 793 -18.02 10.47 14.79
C ALA A 793 -17.41 10.65 13.41
N GLU A 794 -16.44 11.56 13.26
CA GLU A 794 -15.74 11.69 11.99
C GLU A 794 -14.74 10.54 11.80
N LEU A 795 -14.75 9.91 10.62
CA LEU A 795 -13.72 8.98 10.19
C LEU A 795 -12.48 9.77 9.76
N ILE A 796 -11.42 9.69 10.54
CA ILE A 796 -10.20 10.47 10.35
C ILE A 796 -9.17 9.64 9.56
#